data_e8f0ab141bc53ec3baf6643312c269df
#
_entry.id   e8f0ab141bc53ec3baf6643312c269df
#
_cell.length_a   1.000
_cell.length_b   1.000
_cell.length_c   1.000
_cell.angle_alpha   90.00
_cell.angle_beta   90.00
_cell.angle_gamma   90.00
#
_symmetry.space_group_name_H-M   'P 1'
#
loop_
_entity.id
_entity.type
_entity.pdbx_description
1 polymer ?
#
loop_
_entity_poly.entity_id
_entity_poly.type
_entity_poly.pdbx_seq_one_letter_code
_entity_poly.pdbx_strand_id
1 'polypeptide(L)'
;GAEDFVASGTLPNGKPVILKANGQVEVVEIAAGPVSQAIPSGSSTVYNSGTSLYNSISFDPNNPSKFVVIYRDTSNSGFGTAAVGSVTGNAITFGVETVFHSGATDSVDVSFDPNTSGKCVIAYQDDSASGVGKSVVGEVSGTGISFGSVVQFESGATSDIRVSYDSQTANKFMIVYRDTGNSASGTAISGSVSGTNISYGSSVVFNAATTTNIGFAVNPTTADKFLVSYKDNGNSNYGTAVILSVSGTSVSVGTEAVFSSANTEFTSVSYNPNDVTKFVVAYRDNGGTGDGIAKVGTISGTSISSFSSAVTYNTGDTYYTSLAFDVNTTGKLIIAYRDYANSDYGMISVGSLSGTSLTFTTAVAFNSATTHYISAAFLTSSADGGKFVVVYRNDGDSSYGTAIVGQIAATASTTNLTATNFLGTATAAYTNGQTASIMLKGGISDNQTSLTAGSTYYVQPAGTFATSAGTPSVLAGEAVSATSLLLNGLAPAAAPDEIPSQSGNTGKFLTTDGTDASWGTVSAAMTVVTPVATTSGSAIDFTGIPSGTKQIIVSFWNVSTNAADPRYRIQLGDAGGIETSGYTTCAMRLTDGANLSAYVTGDGIALMRYATASEYVFGQVILQLQDSSDNTWVSNGNLRIHNQSLYVSAGAKTLSAELDKVRVICHSGQTFDFGEIGLAYI
;
A
#
# COMPACT_ATOMS: atom_id res chain seq x y z
N GLY A 1 -16.49 -37.10 -28.43
CA GLY A 1 -16.84 -38.01 -27.36
C GLY A 1 -16.03 -37.73 -26.10
N ALA A 2 -16.33 -38.43 -25.03
CA ALA A 2 -15.55 -38.35 -23.81
C ALA A 2 -14.40 -39.37 -23.86
N GLU A 3 -13.27 -39.01 -23.23
CA GLU A 3 -12.12 -39.89 -23.03
C GLU A 3 -11.61 -39.77 -21.61
N ASP A 4 -10.90 -40.79 -21.15
CA ASP A 4 -10.44 -40.95 -19.78
C ASP A 4 -9.00 -40.48 -19.62
N PHE A 5 -8.76 -39.66 -18.60
CA PHE A 5 -7.47 -39.08 -18.22
C PHE A 5 -7.28 -39.22 -16.71
N VAL A 6 -6.04 -39.07 -16.22
CA VAL A 6 -5.76 -38.97 -14.79
C VAL A 6 -5.91 -37.52 -14.34
N ALA A 7 -6.72 -37.26 -13.33
CA ALA A 7 -6.92 -35.93 -12.75
C ALA A 7 -5.67 -35.47 -11.97
N SER A 8 -5.19 -34.27 -12.29
CA SER A 8 -4.18 -33.54 -11.51
C SER A 8 -4.88 -32.45 -10.72
N GLY A 9 -5.12 -32.70 -9.43
CA GLY A 9 -5.96 -31.84 -8.62
C GLY A 9 -7.46 -32.19 -8.68
N THR A 10 -8.30 -31.35 -8.09
CA THR A 10 -9.77 -31.49 -8.12
C THR A 10 -10.32 -30.95 -9.43
N LEU A 11 -11.13 -31.75 -10.11
CA LEU A 11 -11.84 -31.31 -11.34
C LEU A 11 -13.33 -31.17 -11.01
N PRO A 12 -13.88 -29.96 -10.87
CA PRO A 12 -15.32 -29.79 -10.69
C PRO A 12 -16.10 -30.12 -11.95
N ASN A 13 -17.32 -30.63 -11.78
CA ASN A 13 -18.20 -30.97 -12.89
C ASN A 13 -18.42 -29.78 -13.84
N GLY A 14 -18.36 -30.00 -15.15
CA GLY A 14 -18.61 -29.01 -16.20
C GLY A 14 -17.49 -27.97 -16.39
N LYS A 15 -16.46 -27.97 -15.56
CA LYS A 15 -15.37 -26.99 -15.70
C LYS A 15 -14.43 -27.29 -16.85
N PRO A 16 -13.92 -26.25 -17.54
CA PRO A 16 -12.92 -26.44 -18.56
C PRO A 16 -11.62 -27.01 -17.98
N VAL A 17 -11.00 -27.92 -18.71
CA VAL A 17 -9.75 -28.55 -18.34
C VAL A 17 -8.68 -28.38 -19.42
N ILE A 18 -7.44 -28.40 -19.00
CA ILE A 18 -6.25 -28.38 -19.85
C ILE A 18 -5.53 -29.70 -19.81
N LEU A 19 -4.79 -30.01 -20.87
CA LEU A 19 -3.87 -31.15 -20.92
C LEU A 19 -2.47 -30.66 -20.46
N LYS A 20 -1.90 -31.37 -19.49
CA LYS A 20 -0.52 -31.16 -19.00
C LYS A 20 0.47 -31.95 -19.83
N ALA A 21 1.74 -31.51 -19.82
CA ALA A 21 2.84 -32.20 -20.55
C ALA A 21 3.06 -33.65 -20.11
N ASN A 22 2.65 -34.02 -18.90
CA ASN A 22 2.74 -35.41 -18.37
C ASN A 22 1.53 -36.28 -18.74
N GLY A 23 0.59 -35.77 -19.56
CA GLY A 23 -0.61 -36.49 -19.98
C GLY A 23 -1.77 -36.48 -18.99
N GLN A 24 -1.63 -35.80 -17.84
CA GLN A 24 -2.73 -35.60 -16.89
C GLN A 24 -3.59 -34.39 -17.29
N VAL A 25 -4.79 -34.31 -16.74
CA VAL A 25 -5.68 -33.16 -16.92
C VAL A 25 -5.85 -32.36 -15.64
N GLU A 26 -5.92 -31.04 -15.77
CA GLU A 26 -6.07 -30.09 -14.67
C GLU A 26 -7.16 -29.07 -15.01
N VAL A 27 -7.88 -28.57 -14.00
CA VAL A 27 -8.88 -27.52 -14.21
C VAL A 27 -8.19 -26.23 -14.70
N VAL A 28 -8.86 -25.47 -15.58
CA VAL A 28 -8.43 -24.13 -15.93
C VAL A 28 -8.61 -23.25 -14.71
N GLU A 29 -7.53 -22.69 -14.22
CA GLU A 29 -7.53 -21.80 -13.06
C GLU A 29 -6.48 -20.68 -13.20
N ILE A 30 -6.69 -19.64 -12.46
CA ILE A 30 -5.63 -18.67 -12.23
C ILE A 30 -4.81 -19.22 -11.07
N ALA A 31 -3.60 -19.70 -11.37
CA ALA A 31 -2.66 -20.05 -10.31
C ALA A 31 -2.44 -18.79 -9.46
N ALA A 32 -2.56 -18.93 -8.15
CA ALA A 32 -2.05 -17.91 -7.25
C ALA A 32 -0.57 -17.72 -7.62
N GLY A 33 -0.25 -16.61 -8.24
CA GLY A 33 1.14 -16.28 -8.58
C GLY A 33 1.99 -16.32 -7.32
N PRO A 34 3.31 -16.48 -7.43
CA PRO A 34 4.18 -16.40 -6.26
C PRO A 34 3.84 -15.12 -5.50
N VAL A 35 3.76 -15.23 -4.17
CA VAL A 35 3.43 -14.10 -3.30
C VAL A 35 4.41 -12.99 -3.59
N SER A 36 3.93 -11.81 -3.98
CA SER A 36 4.80 -10.67 -4.22
C SER A 36 5.21 -10.05 -2.90
N GLN A 37 6.45 -9.65 -2.86
CA GLN A 37 7.05 -8.98 -1.73
C GLN A 37 6.34 -7.64 -1.48
N ALA A 38 6.09 -7.28 -0.22
CA ALA A 38 5.67 -5.92 0.11
C ALA A 38 6.82 -4.97 -0.21
N ILE A 39 6.52 -3.89 -0.91
CA ILE A 39 7.49 -2.87 -1.25
C ILE A 39 7.12 -1.63 -0.45
N PRO A 40 7.99 -1.08 0.39
CA PRO A 40 7.84 0.30 0.83
C PRO A 40 7.74 1.17 -0.43
N SER A 41 6.59 1.75 -0.71
CA SER A 41 6.33 2.43 -1.98
C SER A 41 6.43 3.95 -1.89
N GLY A 42 6.65 4.48 -0.67
CA GLY A 42 6.76 5.90 -0.39
C GLY A 42 7.91 6.25 0.53
N SER A 43 8.22 7.54 0.64
CA SER A 43 9.07 8.06 1.70
C SER A 43 8.32 8.02 3.03
N SER A 44 9.03 7.80 4.12
CA SER A 44 8.45 7.93 5.46
C SER A 44 8.05 9.39 5.73
N THR A 45 6.94 9.56 6.45
CA THR A 45 6.40 10.87 6.83
C THR A 45 6.24 10.93 8.34
N VAL A 46 6.81 11.95 8.97
CA VAL A 46 6.68 12.18 10.41
C VAL A 46 5.31 12.79 10.69
N TYR A 47 4.53 12.20 11.61
CA TYR A 47 3.28 12.77 12.11
C TYR A 47 3.42 13.39 13.50
N ASN A 48 4.45 13.02 14.25
CA ASN A 48 4.83 13.65 15.53
C ASN A 48 6.35 13.76 15.61
N SER A 49 6.85 14.97 15.74
CA SER A 49 8.28 15.28 15.93
C SER A 49 8.74 15.14 17.40
N GLY A 50 7.95 14.46 18.20
CA GLY A 50 8.27 14.05 19.56
C GLY A 50 8.23 12.53 19.71
N THR A 51 8.56 12.02 20.90
CA THR A 51 8.49 10.58 21.17
C THR A 51 7.05 10.09 21.21
N SER A 52 6.71 9.18 20.30
CA SER A 52 5.38 8.56 20.19
C SER A 52 5.37 7.16 20.81
N LEU A 53 4.38 6.88 21.66
CA LEU A 53 4.15 5.56 22.26
C LEU A 53 2.73 5.08 21.96
N TYR A 54 2.53 3.75 21.94
CA TYR A 54 1.22 3.11 21.77
C TYR A 54 0.49 3.56 20.50
N ASN A 55 1.20 3.59 19.37
CA ASN A 55 0.61 4.02 18.10
C ASN A 55 -0.49 3.05 17.64
N SER A 56 -1.65 3.58 17.27
CA SER A 56 -2.72 2.84 16.61
C SER A 56 -3.24 3.61 15.39
N ILE A 57 -3.58 2.88 14.33
CA ILE A 57 -4.10 3.41 13.06
C ILE A 57 -5.43 2.75 12.71
N SER A 58 -6.37 3.56 12.20
CA SER A 58 -7.59 3.07 11.57
C SER A 58 -7.92 3.90 10.34
N PHE A 59 -8.32 3.24 9.25
CA PHE A 59 -8.84 3.90 8.03
C PHE A 59 -10.34 4.14 8.17
N ASP A 60 -10.81 5.24 7.57
CA ASP A 60 -12.25 5.49 7.40
C ASP A 60 -12.77 4.63 6.23
N PRO A 61 -13.62 3.60 6.48
CA PRO A 61 -14.15 2.77 5.42
C PRO A 61 -14.99 3.53 4.37
N ASN A 62 -15.55 4.68 4.75
CA ASN A 62 -16.35 5.53 3.87
C ASN A 62 -15.53 6.59 3.14
N ASN A 63 -14.26 6.76 3.52
CA ASN A 63 -13.28 7.62 2.84
C ASN A 63 -11.92 6.90 2.79
N PRO A 64 -11.74 5.96 1.83
CA PRO A 64 -10.68 4.96 1.86
C PRO A 64 -9.25 5.51 1.86
N SER A 65 -9.03 6.77 1.47
CA SER A 65 -7.72 7.42 1.51
C SER A 65 -7.43 8.13 2.84
N LYS A 66 -8.41 8.22 3.75
CA LYS A 66 -8.26 8.88 5.04
C LYS A 66 -8.14 7.90 6.19
N PHE A 67 -7.29 8.24 7.14
CA PHE A 67 -7.08 7.50 8.37
C PHE A 67 -6.82 8.43 9.55
N VAL A 68 -6.95 7.91 10.75
CA VAL A 68 -6.50 8.56 11.98
C VAL A 68 -5.37 7.73 12.58
N VAL A 69 -4.29 8.39 12.96
CA VAL A 69 -3.29 7.84 13.87
C VAL A 69 -3.47 8.46 15.22
N ILE A 70 -3.47 7.64 16.27
CA ILE A 70 -3.50 8.09 17.67
C ILE A 70 -2.26 7.57 18.40
N TYR A 71 -1.82 8.32 19.40
CA TYR A 71 -0.63 8.00 20.16
C TYR A 71 -0.56 8.75 21.48
N ARG A 72 0.30 8.30 22.38
CA ARG A 72 0.77 9.07 23.51
C ARG A 72 1.93 9.95 23.06
N ASP A 73 1.78 11.25 23.19
CA ASP A 73 2.85 12.21 22.92
C ASP A 73 3.63 12.54 24.19
N THR A 74 4.80 11.93 24.36
CA THR A 74 5.60 12.17 25.57
C THR A 74 6.27 13.55 25.57
N SER A 75 6.41 14.17 24.40
CA SER A 75 6.93 15.53 24.27
C SER A 75 5.90 16.57 24.70
N ASN A 76 4.62 16.19 24.70
CA ASN A 76 3.50 16.98 25.21
C ASN A 76 2.93 16.36 26.50
N SER A 77 3.78 16.15 27.49
CA SER A 77 3.39 15.65 28.84
C SER A 77 2.70 14.28 28.83
N GLY A 78 2.86 13.48 27.78
CA GLY A 78 2.23 12.17 27.62
C GLY A 78 0.74 12.25 27.26
N PHE A 79 0.29 13.37 26.72
CA PHE A 79 -1.10 13.57 26.30
C PHE A 79 -1.51 12.61 25.19
N GLY A 80 -2.78 12.21 25.24
CA GLY A 80 -3.41 11.46 24.15
C GLY A 80 -3.67 12.37 22.95
N THR A 81 -2.99 12.10 21.84
CA THR A 81 -2.99 12.94 20.65
C THR A 81 -3.42 12.15 19.42
N ALA A 82 -4.09 12.81 18.49
CA ALA A 82 -4.53 12.25 17.21
C ALA A 82 -4.09 13.15 16.05
N ALA A 83 -3.77 12.54 14.90
CA ALA A 83 -3.56 13.24 13.65
C ALA A 83 -4.33 12.55 12.51
N VAL A 84 -4.96 13.36 11.64
CA VAL A 84 -5.66 12.86 10.45
C VAL A 84 -4.67 12.74 9.31
N GLY A 85 -4.51 11.52 8.79
CA GLY A 85 -3.69 11.24 7.63
C GLY A 85 -4.50 11.09 6.35
N SER A 86 -3.87 11.38 5.22
CA SER A 86 -4.43 11.13 3.89
C SER A 86 -3.35 10.53 2.99
N VAL A 87 -3.71 9.47 2.25
CA VAL A 87 -2.85 8.83 1.25
C VAL A 87 -3.22 9.34 -0.14
N THR A 88 -2.24 9.83 -0.89
CA THR A 88 -2.39 10.20 -2.30
C THR A 88 -1.24 9.59 -3.10
N GLY A 89 -1.55 8.66 -3.98
CA GLY A 89 -0.50 7.85 -4.62
C GLY A 89 0.29 7.06 -3.58
N ASN A 90 1.57 7.36 -3.44
CA ASN A 90 2.47 6.76 -2.45
C ASN A 90 2.93 7.76 -1.37
N ALA A 91 2.29 8.92 -1.29
CA ALA A 91 2.59 9.95 -0.32
C ALA A 91 1.54 9.99 0.79
N ILE A 92 1.98 10.31 2.01
CA ILE A 92 1.12 10.60 3.16
C ILE A 92 1.22 12.08 3.48
N THR A 93 0.08 12.69 3.76
CA THR A 93 0.00 14.04 4.34
C THR A 93 -0.78 13.99 5.64
N PHE A 94 -0.36 14.75 6.63
CA PHE A 94 -1.05 14.85 7.91
C PHE A 94 -1.64 16.24 8.11
N GLY A 95 -2.79 16.28 8.77
CA GLY A 95 -3.36 17.49 9.34
C GLY A 95 -2.68 17.89 10.65
N VAL A 96 -3.25 18.90 11.32
CA VAL A 96 -2.75 19.36 12.61
C VAL A 96 -3.04 18.33 13.70
N GLU A 97 -2.04 18.06 14.54
CA GLU A 97 -2.18 17.24 15.73
C GLU A 97 -3.22 17.83 16.68
N THR A 98 -4.11 17.00 17.21
CA THR A 98 -5.20 17.42 18.09
C THR A 98 -5.23 16.55 19.34
N VAL A 99 -5.15 17.15 20.51
CA VAL A 99 -5.20 16.46 21.80
C VAL A 99 -6.62 15.99 22.09
N PHE A 100 -6.83 14.67 22.29
CA PHE A 100 -8.12 14.12 22.74
C PHE A 100 -8.21 13.95 24.25
N HIS A 101 -7.05 13.91 24.93
CA HIS A 101 -6.97 13.86 26.39
C HIS A 101 -5.74 14.61 26.90
N SER A 102 -5.96 15.64 27.75
CA SER A 102 -4.90 16.48 28.31
C SER A 102 -4.29 15.92 29.61
N GLY A 103 -4.23 14.61 29.74
CA GLY A 103 -3.53 13.85 30.77
C GLY A 103 -2.67 12.77 30.14
N ALA A 104 -1.78 12.16 30.93
CA ALA A 104 -1.00 11.04 30.47
C ALA A 104 -1.92 9.86 30.09
N THR A 105 -1.70 9.28 28.92
CA THR A 105 -2.48 8.15 28.39
C THR A 105 -1.59 6.96 28.10
N ASP A 106 -2.13 5.76 28.28
CA ASP A 106 -1.51 4.51 27.85
C ASP A 106 -2.51 3.62 27.10
N SER A 107 -2.02 2.53 26.49
CA SER A 107 -2.87 1.51 25.86
C SER A 107 -3.97 2.11 24.99
N VAL A 108 -3.62 2.98 24.05
CA VAL A 108 -4.59 3.66 23.18
C VAL A 108 -4.94 2.80 21.97
N ASP A 109 -6.22 2.80 21.56
CA ASP A 109 -6.66 2.16 20.32
C ASP A 109 -7.83 2.91 19.69
N VAL A 110 -7.95 2.84 18.33
CA VAL A 110 -8.96 3.56 17.54
C VAL A 110 -9.63 2.67 16.52
N SER A 111 -10.94 2.85 16.35
CA SER A 111 -11.70 2.21 15.27
C SER A 111 -12.69 3.20 14.65
N PHE A 112 -12.80 3.20 13.31
CA PHE A 112 -13.84 3.94 12.60
C PHE A 112 -15.14 3.16 12.54
N ASP A 113 -16.26 3.90 12.57
CA ASP A 113 -17.60 3.36 12.28
C ASP A 113 -17.72 3.07 10.77
N PRO A 114 -17.87 1.82 10.34
CA PRO A 114 -17.99 1.50 8.92
C PRO A 114 -19.30 2.00 8.28
N ASN A 115 -20.27 2.42 9.09
CA ASN A 115 -21.57 2.88 8.64
C ASN A 115 -21.73 4.41 8.71
N THR A 116 -20.76 5.13 9.29
CA THR A 116 -20.83 6.59 9.44
C THR A 116 -19.49 7.23 9.09
N SER A 117 -19.43 7.92 7.96
CA SER A 117 -18.19 8.55 7.47
C SER A 117 -17.62 9.54 8.48
N GLY A 118 -16.31 9.48 8.67
CA GLY A 118 -15.54 10.37 9.51
C GLY A 118 -15.71 10.15 11.01
N LYS A 119 -16.49 9.17 11.45
CA LYS A 119 -16.73 8.93 12.88
C LYS A 119 -15.90 7.76 13.40
N CYS A 120 -15.21 7.98 14.52
CA CYS A 120 -14.41 6.94 15.19
C CYS A 120 -14.61 6.95 16.70
N VAL A 121 -14.26 5.86 17.36
CA VAL A 121 -14.11 5.80 18.84
C VAL A 121 -12.65 5.57 19.16
N ILE A 122 -12.13 6.33 20.10
CA ILE A 122 -10.83 6.15 20.73
C ILE A 122 -11.06 5.62 22.13
N ALA A 123 -10.40 4.52 22.49
CA ALA A 123 -10.37 3.96 23.83
C ALA A 123 -8.95 4.04 24.38
N TYR A 124 -8.80 4.37 25.66
CA TYR A 124 -7.49 4.58 26.26
C TYR A 124 -7.50 4.38 27.79
N GLN A 125 -6.33 4.13 28.33
CA GLN A 125 -6.06 4.19 29.76
C GLN A 125 -5.68 5.63 30.12
N ASP A 126 -6.34 6.20 31.14
CA ASP A 126 -6.02 7.51 31.71
C ASP A 126 -5.09 7.36 32.93
N ASP A 127 -3.78 7.46 32.69
CA ASP A 127 -2.77 7.36 33.74
C ASP A 127 -2.87 8.54 34.77
N SER A 128 -3.37 9.68 34.33
CA SER A 128 -3.57 10.84 35.19
C SER A 128 -4.71 10.63 36.21
N ALA A 129 -5.56 9.64 35.97
CA ALA A 129 -6.67 9.23 36.81
C ALA A 129 -6.54 7.80 37.36
N SER A 130 -5.33 7.38 37.73
CA SER A 130 -5.04 6.04 38.28
C SER A 130 -5.27 4.88 37.31
N GLY A 131 -5.15 5.14 36.00
CA GLY A 131 -5.21 4.11 34.97
C GLY A 131 -6.63 3.66 34.60
N VAL A 132 -7.67 4.41 34.92
CA VAL A 132 -9.06 4.08 34.56
C VAL A 132 -9.26 4.01 33.05
N GLY A 133 -10.19 3.17 32.60
CA GLY A 133 -10.54 3.04 31.20
C GLY A 133 -11.49 4.13 30.71
N LYS A 134 -11.10 4.89 29.69
CA LYS A 134 -11.89 5.98 29.09
C LYS A 134 -12.00 5.84 27.58
N SER A 135 -13.04 6.48 27.05
CA SER A 135 -13.25 6.58 25.60
C SER A 135 -13.81 7.93 25.19
N VAL A 136 -13.64 8.27 23.91
CA VAL A 136 -14.18 9.49 23.31
C VAL A 136 -14.54 9.24 21.84
N VAL A 137 -15.60 9.88 21.36
CA VAL A 137 -15.93 9.89 19.91
C VAL A 137 -15.09 10.96 19.24
N GLY A 138 -14.44 10.58 18.12
CA GLY A 138 -13.79 11.50 17.20
C GLY A 138 -14.63 11.71 15.94
N GLU A 139 -14.69 12.94 15.45
CA GLU A 139 -15.33 13.32 14.19
C GLU A 139 -14.32 14.00 13.27
N VAL A 140 -13.97 13.31 12.18
CA VAL A 140 -13.01 13.79 11.16
C VAL A 140 -13.71 14.69 10.16
N SER A 141 -13.19 15.88 9.94
CA SER A 141 -13.65 16.81 8.91
C SER A 141 -12.44 17.42 8.18
N GLY A 142 -12.35 17.17 6.87
CA GLY A 142 -11.19 17.58 6.09
C GLY A 142 -9.89 16.92 6.57
N THR A 143 -8.97 17.72 7.10
CA THR A 143 -7.70 17.28 7.69
C THR A 143 -7.67 17.41 9.21
N GLY A 144 -8.78 17.79 9.83
CA GLY A 144 -8.91 17.95 11.27
C GLY A 144 -9.79 16.89 11.91
N ILE A 145 -9.68 16.77 13.23
CA ILE A 145 -10.53 15.91 14.06
C ILE A 145 -11.01 16.71 15.27
N SER A 146 -12.29 16.55 15.63
CA SER A 146 -12.88 17.10 16.86
C SER A 146 -13.39 15.97 17.74
N PHE A 147 -13.53 16.23 19.05
CA PHE A 147 -13.87 15.20 20.02
C PHE A 147 -15.14 15.55 20.79
N GLY A 148 -15.93 14.51 21.08
CA GLY A 148 -17.07 14.58 21.95
C GLY A 148 -16.69 14.59 23.45
N SER A 149 -17.66 14.29 24.31
CA SER A 149 -17.41 14.15 25.75
C SER A 149 -16.71 12.83 26.05
N VAL A 150 -15.70 12.87 26.90
CA VAL A 150 -15.02 11.67 27.42
C VAL A 150 -15.96 10.89 28.31
N VAL A 151 -16.04 9.58 28.13
CA VAL A 151 -16.85 8.66 28.94
C VAL A 151 -15.96 7.56 29.51
N GLN A 152 -16.10 7.31 30.79
CA GLN A 152 -15.41 6.22 31.49
C GLN A 152 -16.15 4.90 31.29
N PHE A 153 -15.45 3.86 30.85
CA PHE A 153 -16.01 2.51 30.72
C PHE A 153 -15.57 1.56 31.84
N GLU A 154 -14.47 1.88 32.53
CA GLU A 154 -13.96 1.10 33.65
C GLU A 154 -13.43 2.03 34.74
N SER A 155 -13.80 1.77 35.98
CA SER A 155 -13.41 2.58 37.18
C SER A 155 -12.11 2.07 37.80
N GLY A 156 -11.73 0.82 37.54
CA GLY A 156 -10.45 0.25 37.93
C GLY A 156 -9.36 0.58 36.94
N ALA A 157 -8.12 0.29 37.31
CA ALA A 157 -6.99 0.41 36.37
C ALA A 157 -7.12 -0.62 35.24
N THR A 158 -6.86 -0.17 34.04
CA THR A 158 -6.95 -0.96 32.79
C THR A 158 -5.61 -1.01 32.05
N SER A 159 -5.41 -1.98 31.18
CA SER A 159 -4.31 -2.00 30.19
C SER A 159 -4.68 -2.89 29.00
N ASP A 160 -3.78 -3.02 28.03
CA ASP A 160 -4.00 -3.87 26.83
C ASP A 160 -5.37 -3.58 26.15
N ILE A 161 -5.78 -2.32 26.08
CA ILE A 161 -7.09 -1.89 25.56
C ILE A 161 -7.11 -2.06 24.03
N ARG A 162 -8.22 -2.64 23.52
CA ARG A 162 -8.54 -2.68 22.09
C ARG A 162 -9.99 -2.31 21.87
N VAL A 163 -10.26 -1.61 20.77
CA VAL A 163 -11.63 -1.21 20.36
C VAL A 163 -11.88 -1.59 18.91
N SER A 164 -13.09 -2.06 18.61
CA SER A 164 -13.55 -2.26 17.24
C SER A 164 -15.03 -1.97 17.13
N TYR A 165 -15.41 -1.23 16.06
CA TYR A 165 -16.81 -1.10 15.68
C TYR A 165 -17.33 -2.41 15.10
N ASP A 166 -18.63 -2.67 15.29
CA ASP A 166 -19.35 -3.71 14.58
C ASP A 166 -19.42 -3.36 13.09
N SER A 167 -19.04 -4.30 12.24
CA SER A 167 -18.98 -4.06 10.79
C SER A 167 -20.35 -3.94 10.13
N GLN A 168 -21.41 -4.50 10.76
CA GLN A 168 -22.75 -4.63 10.20
C GLN A 168 -23.81 -3.83 10.96
N THR A 169 -23.52 -3.42 12.21
CA THR A 169 -24.47 -2.68 13.03
C THR A 169 -23.95 -1.28 13.31
N ALA A 170 -24.61 -0.28 12.71
CA ALA A 170 -24.22 1.13 12.86
C ALA A 170 -24.16 1.57 14.34
N ASN A 171 -23.15 2.39 14.62
CA ASN A 171 -22.96 3.01 15.93
C ASN A 171 -22.70 2.03 17.10
N LYS A 172 -22.50 0.75 16.85
CA LYS A 172 -22.12 -0.23 17.86
C LYS A 172 -20.63 -0.55 17.81
N PHE A 173 -20.02 -0.71 18.99
CA PHE A 173 -18.63 -1.11 19.12
C PHE A 173 -18.43 -1.97 20.36
N MET A 174 -17.26 -2.60 20.47
CA MET A 174 -16.83 -3.32 21.65
C MET A 174 -15.43 -2.86 22.05
N ILE A 175 -15.20 -2.75 23.36
CA ILE A 175 -13.88 -2.61 23.95
C ILE A 175 -13.55 -3.90 24.68
N VAL A 176 -12.33 -4.40 24.48
CA VAL A 176 -11.74 -5.48 25.27
C VAL A 176 -10.49 -4.95 25.95
N TYR A 177 -10.27 -5.36 27.19
CA TYR A 177 -9.19 -4.84 28.00
C TYR A 177 -8.79 -5.80 29.10
N ARG A 178 -7.59 -5.61 29.62
CA ARG A 178 -7.17 -6.19 30.89
C ARG A 178 -7.69 -5.30 32.02
N ASP A 179 -8.54 -5.88 32.87
CA ASP A 179 -9.07 -5.22 34.08
C ASP A 179 -8.12 -5.47 35.26
N THR A 180 -7.17 -4.56 35.47
CA THR A 180 -6.17 -4.68 36.53
C THR A 180 -6.82 -4.55 37.92
N GLY A 181 -7.95 -3.83 38.00
CA GLY A 181 -8.75 -3.71 39.22
C GLY A 181 -9.47 -5.01 39.62
N ASN A 182 -9.68 -5.93 38.65
CA ASN A 182 -10.34 -7.22 38.84
C ASN A 182 -9.38 -8.38 38.55
N SER A 183 -8.34 -8.55 39.35
CA SER A 183 -7.35 -9.63 39.23
C SER A 183 -6.65 -9.69 37.86
N ALA A 184 -6.58 -8.57 37.16
CA ALA A 184 -6.03 -8.46 35.82
C ALA A 184 -6.74 -9.36 34.79
N SER A 185 -8.04 -9.63 34.98
CA SER A 185 -8.86 -10.47 34.11
C SER A 185 -9.04 -9.84 32.71
N GLY A 186 -9.25 -10.69 31.71
CA GLY A 186 -9.67 -10.27 30.38
C GLY A 186 -11.17 -9.91 30.39
N THR A 187 -11.51 -8.67 30.11
CA THR A 187 -12.87 -8.15 30.23
C THR A 187 -13.30 -7.48 28.91
N ALA A 188 -14.58 -7.61 28.57
CA ALA A 188 -15.21 -7.04 27.40
C ALA A 188 -16.42 -6.20 27.79
N ILE A 189 -16.65 -5.08 27.09
CA ILE A 189 -17.83 -4.24 27.25
C ILE A 189 -18.33 -3.74 25.88
N SER A 190 -19.64 -3.88 25.65
CA SER A 190 -20.27 -3.32 24.44
C SER A 190 -20.63 -1.85 24.64
N GLY A 191 -20.41 -1.04 23.61
CA GLY A 191 -20.76 0.36 23.58
C GLY A 191 -21.64 0.73 22.40
N SER A 192 -22.34 1.85 22.54
CA SER A 192 -23.08 2.46 21.44
C SER A 192 -22.88 3.97 21.43
N VAL A 193 -22.89 4.55 20.21
CA VAL A 193 -22.71 5.98 19.96
C VAL A 193 -24.03 6.61 19.53
N SER A 194 -24.36 7.78 20.08
CA SER A 194 -25.48 8.62 19.64
C SER A 194 -25.01 10.07 19.52
N GLY A 195 -24.85 10.56 18.28
CA GLY A 195 -24.14 11.81 18.03
C GLY A 195 -22.65 11.66 18.42
N THR A 196 -22.23 12.38 19.46
CA THR A 196 -20.89 12.28 20.07
C THR A 196 -20.92 11.69 21.47
N ASN A 197 -22.08 11.18 21.93
CA ASN A 197 -22.22 10.57 23.24
C ASN A 197 -22.05 9.05 23.17
N ILE A 198 -21.38 8.48 24.16
CA ILE A 198 -21.20 7.04 24.31
C ILE A 198 -22.03 6.52 25.47
N SER A 199 -22.66 5.35 25.29
CA SER A 199 -23.28 4.59 26.36
C SER A 199 -22.81 3.15 26.33
N TYR A 200 -22.74 2.50 27.49
CA TYR A 200 -22.21 1.15 27.67
C TYR A 200 -23.25 0.18 28.20
N GLY A 201 -23.10 -1.10 27.82
CA GLY A 201 -23.74 -2.21 28.48
C GLY A 201 -23.00 -2.62 29.77
N SER A 202 -23.29 -3.82 30.28
CA SER A 202 -22.52 -4.39 31.39
C SER A 202 -21.25 -5.05 30.88
N SER A 203 -20.16 -4.91 31.60
CA SER A 203 -18.91 -5.61 31.32
C SER A 203 -19.04 -7.11 31.63
N VAL A 204 -18.30 -7.93 30.88
CA VAL A 204 -18.26 -9.40 31.03
C VAL A 204 -16.81 -9.87 31.01
N VAL A 205 -16.43 -10.69 31.96
CA VAL A 205 -15.12 -11.34 32.01
C VAL A 205 -15.09 -12.47 30.99
N PHE A 206 -14.16 -12.43 30.03
CA PHE A 206 -13.93 -13.53 29.07
C PHE A 206 -12.80 -14.45 29.49
N ASN A 207 -11.86 -13.99 30.32
CA ASN A 207 -10.85 -14.81 30.98
C ASN A 207 -10.66 -14.31 32.43
N ALA A 208 -10.92 -15.20 33.40
CA ALA A 208 -10.86 -14.86 34.82
C ALA A 208 -9.41 -14.78 35.37
N ALA A 209 -8.43 -15.19 34.62
CA ALA A 209 -7.02 -15.12 34.97
C ALA A 209 -6.35 -13.85 34.41
N THR A 210 -5.13 -13.57 34.85
CA THR A 210 -4.33 -12.48 34.27
C THR A 210 -4.21 -12.65 32.76
N THR A 211 -4.68 -11.65 32.02
CA THR A 211 -4.76 -11.59 30.56
C THR A 211 -3.85 -10.52 30.04
N THR A 212 -2.99 -10.80 29.08
CA THR A 212 -2.07 -9.83 28.48
C THR A 212 -1.93 -10.01 26.98
N ASN A 213 -1.33 -9.05 26.30
CA ASN A 213 -1.08 -9.11 24.84
C ASN A 213 -2.37 -9.37 24.05
N ILE A 214 -3.39 -8.58 24.27
CA ILE A 214 -4.72 -8.77 23.65
C ILE A 214 -4.67 -8.32 22.18
N GLY A 215 -5.03 -9.25 21.26
CA GLY A 215 -5.38 -8.98 19.88
C GLY A 215 -6.91 -9.02 19.71
N PHE A 216 -7.46 -8.19 18.82
CA PHE A 216 -8.90 -8.03 18.68
C PHE A 216 -9.32 -7.79 17.24
N ALA A 217 -10.37 -8.45 16.80
CA ALA A 217 -10.92 -8.30 15.45
C ALA A 217 -12.44 -8.45 15.42
N VAL A 218 -13.10 -7.68 14.58
CA VAL A 218 -14.54 -7.82 14.28
C VAL A 218 -14.74 -8.72 13.09
N ASN A 219 -15.84 -9.50 13.07
CA ASN A 219 -16.25 -10.25 11.89
C ASN A 219 -16.72 -9.27 10.80
N PRO A 220 -16.12 -9.25 9.60
CA PRO A 220 -16.41 -8.24 8.60
C PRO A 220 -17.78 -8.39 7.91
N THR A 221 -18.47 -9.53 8.05
CA THR A 221 -19.74 -9.81 7.35
C THR A 221 -20.87 -10.24 8.26
N THR A 222 -20.60 -10.56 9.53
CA THR A 222 -21.61 -11.04 10.47
C THR A 222 -21.69 -10.10 11.65
N ALA A 223 -22.85 -9.47 11.84
CA ALA A 223 -23.11 -8.57 12.95
C ALA A 223 -22.86 -9.22 14.31
N ASP A 224 -22.49 -8.40 15.28
CA ASP A 224 -22.40 -8.75 16.68
C ASP A 224 -21.43 -9.93 16.98
N LYS A 225 -20.38 -10.11 16.13
CA LYS A 225 -19.35 -11.15 16.29
C LYS A 225 -17.95 -10.55 16.34
N PHE A 226 -17.21 -10.91 17.38
CA PHE A 226 -15.86 -10.43 17.64
C PHE A 226 -14.96 -11.61 18.03
N LEU A 227 -13.68 -11.48 17.75
CA LEU A 227 -12.66 -12.47 18.05
C LEU A 227 -11.56 -11.83 18.89
N VAL A 228 -11.24 -12.44 20.01
CA VAL A 228 -10.14 -12.05 20.91
C VAL A 228 -9.06 -13.11 20.89
N SER A 229 -7.81 -12.70 20.75
CA SER A 229 -6.64 -13.52 21.04
C SER A 229 -5.87 -12.92 22.22
N TYR A 230 -5.26 -13.74 23.06
CA TYR A 230 -4.56 -13.25 24.23
C TYR A 230 -3.57 -14.29 24.79
N LYS A 231 -2.66 -13.81 25.62
CA LYS A 231 -1.86 -14.63 26.49
C LYS A 231 -2.64 -14.89 27.79
N ASP A 232 -2.90 -16.15 28.06
CA ASP A 232 -3.55 -16.61 29.30
C ASP A 232 -2.50 -16.98 30.34
N ASN A 233 -2.22 -16.05 31.25
CA ASN A 233 -1.23 -16.31 32.29
C ASN A 233 -1.70 -17.36 33.33
N GLY A 234 -3.02 -17.55 33.46
CA GLY A 234 -3.59 -18.61 34.29
C GLY A 234 -3.43 -20.00 33.71
N ASN A 235 -3.24 -20.08 32.39
CA ASN A 235 -3.02 -21.34 31.67
C ASN A 235 -1.58 -21.40 31.13
N SER A 236 -0.58 -21.32 32.00
CA SER A 236 0.85 -21.46 31.66
C SER A 236 1.35 -20.49 30.60
N ASN A 237 0.76 -19.32 30.50
CA ASN A 237 1.06 -18.30 29.48
C ASN A 237 0.73 -18.74 28.03
N TYR A 238 -0.20 -19.68 27.86
CA TYR A 238 -0.58 -20.17 26.55
C TYR A 238 -1.30 -19.10 25.73
N GLY A 239 -1.13 -19.17 24.42
CA GLY A 239 -1.90 -18.39 23.48
C GLY A 239 -3.31 -18.93 23.32
N THR A 240 -4.31 -18.15 23.70
CA THR A 240 -5.73 -18.55 23.73
C THR A 240 -6.56 -17.58 22.88
N ALA A 241 -7.61 -18.07 22.25
CA ALA A 241 -8.57 -17.27 21.51
C ALA A 241 -10.01 -17.63 21.87
N VAL A 242 -10.91 -16.63 21.79
CA VAL A 242 -12.33 -16.79 22.10
C VAL A 242 -13.17 -15.90 21.18
N ILE A 243 -14.38 -16.37 20.85
CA ILE A 243 -15.37 -15.56 20.12
C ILE A 243 -16.33 -14.93 21.12
N LEU A 244 -16.52 -13.64 20.99
CA LEU A 244 -17.52 -12.87 21.71
C LEU A 244 -18.71 -12.57 20.81
N SER A 245 -19.89 -12.54 21.39
CA SER A 245 -21.14 -12.19 20.69
C SER A 245 -21.92 -11.16 21.47
N VAL A 246 -22.59 -10.25 20.77
CA VAL A 246 -23.43 -9.20 21.40
C VAL A 246 -24.88 -9.45 21.05
N SER A 247 -25.77 -9.27 22.04
CA SER A 247 -27.21 -9.23 21.83
C SER A 247 -27.78 -8.03 22.59
N GLY A 248 -28.24 -7.01 21.85
CA GLY A 248 -28.55 -5.71 22.41
C GLY A 248 -27.30 -5.03 22.98
N THR A 249 -27.18 -4.98 24.31
CA THR A 249 -25.98 -4.47 25.03
C THR A 249 -25.28 -5.55 25.84
N SER A 250 -25.77 -6.80 25.78
CA SER A 250 -25.23 -7.93 26.54
C SER A 250 -24.17 -8.65 25.74
N VAL A 251 -23.00 -8.85 26.32
CA VAL A 251 -21.91 -9.65 25.74
C VAL A 251 -22.03 -11.10 26.23
N SER A 252 -21.84 -12.05 25.35
CA SER A 252 -21.72 -13.47 25.67
C SER A 252 -20.36 -14.01 25.18
N VAL A 253 -19.77 -14.90 25.98
CA VAL A 253 -18.44 -15.47 25.77
C VAL A 253 -18.60 -16.89 25.21
N GLY A 254 -17.93 -17.19 24.11
CA GLY A 254 -17.85 -18.53 23.52
C GLY A 254 -16.88 -19.43 24.26
N THR A 255 -16.57 -20.58 23.66
CA THR A 255 -15.60 -21.55 24.22
C THR A 255 -14.19 -21.09 23.85
N GLU A 256 -13.31 -20.99 24.83
CA GLU A 256 -11.89 -20.74 24.65
C GLU A 256 -11.19 -21.86 23.87
N ALA A 257 -10.23 -21.51 23.04
CA ALA A 257 -9.43 -22.45 22.27
C ALA A 257 -7.95 -22.05 22.30
N VAL A 258 -7.09 -22.96 22.72
CA VAL A 258 -5.64 -22.74 22.78
C VAL A 258 -5.04 -22.88 21.36
N PHE A 259 -4.41 -21.81 20.86
CA PHE A 259 -3.68 -21.84 19.57
C PHE A 259 -2.19 -22.13 19.76
N SER A 260 -1.63 -21.84 20.94
CA SER A 260 -0.24 -22.15 21.29
C SER A 260 -0.13 -22.64 22.72
N SER A 261 0.50 -23.79 22.89
CA SER A 261 0.83 -24.37 24.21
C SER A 261 2.24 -23.95 24.68
N ALA A 262 2.75 -22.83 24.18
CA ALA A 262 4.00 -22.20 24.62
C ALA A 262 3.72 -20.81 25.19
N ASN A 263 4.69 -20.21 25.87
CA ASN A 263 4.60 -18.84 26.31
C ASN A 263 4.45 -17.91 25.10
N THR A 264 3.31 -17.23 25.02
CA THR A 264 2.89 -16.44 23.85
C THR A 264 2.91 -14.95 24.17
N GLU A 265 3.44 -14.14 23.26
CA GLU A 265 3.47 -12.68 23.40
C GLU A 265 3.11 -11.98 22.08
N PHE A 266 2.77 -10.67 22.14
CA PHE A 266 2.47 -9.82 21.00
C PHE A 266 1.44 -10.41 20.02
N THR A 267 0.30 -10.89 20.56
CA THR A 267 -0.73 -11.50 19.71
C THR A 267 -1.43 -10.42 18.86
N SER A 268 -1.68 -10.76 17.62
CA SER A 268 -2.50 -9.97 16.68
C SER A 268 -3.38 -10.92 15.89
N VAL A 269 -4.63 -10.55 15.67
CA VAL A 269 -5.63 -11.43 15.04
C VAL A 269 -6.44 -10.64 14.00
N SER A 270 -6.80 -11.31 12.90
CA SER A 270 -7.68 -10.73 11.89
C SER A 270 -8.48 -11.82 11.17
N TYR A 271 -9.76 -11.55 10.90
CA TYR A 271 -10.59 -12.40 10.07
C TYR A 271 -10.13 -12.39 8.61
N ASN A 272 -10.28 -13.53 7.92
CA ASN A 272 -10.21 -13.53 6.47
C ASN A 272 -11.50 -12.89 5.91
N PRO A 273 -11.43 -11.72 5.25
CA PRO A 273 -12.62 -11.02 4.76
C PRO A 273 -13.38 -11.77 3.65
N ASN A 274 -12.71 -12.70 2.98
CA ASN A 274 -13.30 -13.50 1.90
C ASN A 274 -13.86 -14.85 2.37
N ASP A 275 -13.50 -15.29 3.58
CA ASP A 275 -14.03 -16.50 4.24
C ASP A 275 -14.01 -16.29 5.75
N VAL A 276 -15.07 -15.74 6.30
CA VAL A 276 -15.19 -15.39 7.72
C VAL A 276 -15.26 -16.60 8.65
N THR A 277 -15.27 -17.82 8.10
CA THR A 277 -15.04 -19.05 8.88
C THR A 277 -13.57 -19.28 9.19
N LYS A 278 -12.68 -18.44 8.65
CA LYS A 278 -11.25 -18.47 8.85
C LYS A 278 -10.74 -17.16 9.42
N PHE A 279 -9.73 -17.26 10.24
CA PHE A 279 -8.94 -16.11 10.72
C PHE A 279 -7.46 -16.51 10.82
N VAL A 280 -6.59 -15.52 10.89
CA VAL A 280 -5.18 -15.72 11.20
C VAL A 280 -4.89 -15.10 12.56
N VAL A 281 -4.15 -15.82 13.39
CA VAL A 281 -3.51 -15.27 14.58
C VAL A 281 -1.99 -15.31 14.39
N ALA A 282 -1.36 -14.15 14.57
CA ALA A 282 0.09 -14.00 14.56
C ALA A 282 0.57 -13.68 15.98
N TYR A 283 1.71 -14.23 16.38
CA TYR A 283 2.23 -14.09 17.73
C TYR A 283 3.75 -14.34 17.79
N ARG A 284 4.37 -13.92 18.86
CA ARG A 284 5.71 -14.36 19.25
C ARG A 284 5.62 -15.63 20.07
N ASP A 285 6.32 -16.69 19.65
CA ASP A 285 6.51 -17.90 20.43
C ASP A 285 7.71 -17.77 21.36
N ASN A 286 7.48 -17.32 22.57
CA ASN A 286 8.51 -17.13 23.59
C ASN A 286 8.81 -18.40 24.41
N GLY A 287 8.33 -19.55 23.98
CA GLY A 287 8.68 -20.87 24.51
C GLY A 287 10.02 -21.41 23.99
N GLY A 288 10.58 -20.76 22.96
CA GLY A 288 11.83 -21.14 22.31
C GLY A 288 12.71 -19.92 21.98
N THR A 289 12.96 -19.70 20.70
CA THR A 289 13.83 -18.63 20.16
C THR A 289 13.14 -17.27 20.04
N GLY A 290 11.87 -17.15 20.38
CA GLY A 290 11.08 -15.94 20.22
C GLY A 290 10.56 -15.71 18.80
N ASP A 291 10.44 -16.78 18.02
CA ASP A 291 10.04 -16.74 16.62
C ASP A 291 8.66 -16.11 16.42
N GLY A 292 8.51 -15.41 15.30
CA GLY A 292 7.23 -14.94 14.80
C GLY A 292 6.46 -16.07 14.12
N ILE A 293 5.35 -16.49 14.71
CA ILE A 293 4.52 -17.61 14.27
C ILE A 293 3.13 -17.13 13.90
N ALA A 294 2.55 -17.74 12.87
CA ALA A 294 1.14 -17.55 12.52
C ALA A 294 0.41 -18.87 12.37
N LYS A 295 -0.87 -18.90 12.72
CA LYS A 295 -1.78 -20.06 12.55
C LYS A 295 -3.10 -19.60 11.97
N VAL A 296 -3.73 -20.48 11.21
CA VAL A 296 -5.10 -20.29 10.71
C VAL A 296 -6.06 -20.96 11.67
N GLY A 297 -7.00 -20.20 12.22
CA GLY A 297 -8.12 -20.73 13.00
C GLY A 297 -9.34 -20.97 12.13
N THR A 298 -10.10 -22.02 12.45
CA THR A 298 -11.39 -22.33 11.82
C THR A 298 -12.53 -22.15 12.81
N ILE A 299 -13.56 -21.40 12.42
CA ILE A 299 -14.72 -21.07 13.23
C ILE A 299 -15.92 -21.93 12.81
N SER A 300 -16.66 -22.43 13.80
CA SER A 300 -17.95 -23.09 13.64
C SER A 300 -18.95 -22.49 14.63
N GLY A 301 -19.85 -21.67 14.14
CA GLY A 301 -20.81 -20.92 14.98
C GLY A 301 -20.11 -19.92 15.91
N THR A 302 -20.16 -20.18 17.22
CA THR A 302 -19.51 -19.36 18.27
C THR A 302 -18.27 -20.02 18.85
N SER A 303 -17.77 -21.10 18.24
CA SER A 303 -16.63 -21.86 18.71
C SER A 303 -15.52 -21.87 17.66
N ILE A 304 -14.27 -21.93 18.12
CA ILE A 304 -13.10 -22.19 17.29
C ILE A 304 -12.90 -23.69 17.26
N SER A 305 -13.04 -24.31 16.09
CA SER A 305 -13.06 -25.77 15.95
C SER A 305 -11.66 -26.39 15.78
N SER A 306 -10.71 -25.64 15.21
CA SER A 306 -9.33 -26.10 14.97
C SER A 306 -8.37 -24.99 14.65
N PHE A 307 -7.07 -25.29 14.78
CA PHE A 307 -5.98 -24.46 14.26
C PHE A 307 -5.12 -25.27 13.28
N SER A 308 -4.57 -24.59 12.26
CA SER A 308 -3.59 -25.19 11.36
C SER A 308 -2.27 -25.47 12.06
N SER A 309 -1.35 -26.17 11.37
CA SER A 309 0.05 -26.18 11.75
C SER A 309 0.62 -24.77 11.83
N ALA A 310 1.61 -24.58 12.69
CA ALA A 310 2.34 -23.32 12.82
C ALA A 310 3.13 -23.00 11.54
N VAL A 311 3.12 -21.75 11.15
CA VAL A 311 3.92 -21.21 10.02
C VAL A 311 4.78 -20.07 10.55
N THR A 312 6.09 -20.20 10.42
CA THR A 312 7.03 -19.15 10.84
C THR A 312 7.10 -18.05 9.79
N TYR A 313 6.84 -16.81 10.18
CA TYR A 313 7.03 -15.62 9.33
C TYR A 313 8.31 -14.86 9.66
N ASN A 314 8.88 -15.08 10.85
CA ASN A 314 10.19 -14.57 11.25
C ASN A 314 10.91 -15.60 12.14
N THR A 315 12.20 -15.85 11.87
CA THR A 315 13.05 -16.69 12.73
C THR A 315 13.85 -15.79 13.66
N GLY A 316 13.65 -15.95 14.98
CA GLY A 316 14.26 -15.13 16.01
C GLY A 316 13.28 -14.15 16.66
N ASP A 317 13.77 -13.43 17.65
CA ASP A 317 12.97 -12.58 18.52
C ASP A 317 12.13 -11.54 17.78
N THR A 318 10.81 -11.65 17.90
CA THR A 318 9.79 -10.86 17.21
C THR A 318 8.97 -10.04 18.20
N TYR A 319 8.83 -8.72 17.95
CA TYR A 319 8.09 -7.82 18.83
C TYR A 319 7.09 -6.96 18.05
N TYR A 320 6.09 -6.41 18.72
CA TYR A 320 5.12 -5.45 18.18
C TYR A 320 4.43 -5.93 16.92
N THR A 321 3.98 -7.18 16.92
CA THR A 321 3.30 -7.81 15.79
C THR A 321 1.98 -7.12 15.47
N SER A 322 1.78 -6.71 14.23
CA SER A 322 0.54 -6.14 13.69
C SER A 322 0.16 -6.85 12.40
N LEU A 323 -0.99 -7.52 12.41
CA LEU A 323 -1.53 -8.31 11.30
C LEU A 323 -2.74 -7.59 10.70
N ALA A 324 -2.77 -7.47 9.37
CA ALA A 324 -3.91 -6.96 8.64
C ALA A 324 -4.16 -7.79 7.37
N PHE A 325 -5.44 -8.04 7.04
CA PHE A 325 -5.84 -8.60 5.75
C PHE A 325 -6.13 -7.49 4.74
N ASP A 326 -5.77 -7.73 3.48
CA ASP A 326 -6.22 -6.92 2.35
C ASP A 326 -7.67 -7.29 2.01
N VAL A 327 -8.58 -6.35 2.21
CA VAL A 327 -10.01 -6.53 1.90
C VAL A 327 -10.28 -6.60 0.39
N ASN A 328 -9.35 -6.12 -0.43
CA ASN A 328 -9.48 -6.02 -1.88
C ASN A 328 -8.85 -7.19 -2.63
N THR A 329 -7.95 -7.95 -1.99
CA THR A 329 -7.25 -9.07 -2.63
C THR A 329 -7.43 -10.36 -1.83
N THR A 330 -8.09 -11.34 -2.43
CA THR A 330 -8.44 -12.59 -1.76
C THR A 330 -7.24 -13.28 -1.11
N GLY A 331 -7.37 -13.54 0.19
CA GLY A 331 -6.41 -14.29 0.98
C GLY A 331 -5.06 -13.60 1.20
N LYS A 332 -4.89 -12.31 0.84
CA LYS A 332 -3.65 -11.58 1.09
C LYS A 332 -3.69 -10.88 2.43
N LEU A 333 -2.56 -10.91 3.10
CA LEU A 333 -2.37 -10.26 4.39
C LEU A 333 -0.91 -9.76 4.53
N ILE A 334 -0.70 -8.86 5.47
CA ILE A 334 0.64 -8.49 5.93
C ILE A 334 0.77 -8.76 7.43
N ILE A 335 2.00 -9.02 7.85
CA ILE A 335 2.42 -8.94 9.23
C ILE A 335 3.57 -7.95 9.30
N ALA A 336 3.35 -6.82 9.98
CA ALA A 336 4.39 -5.86 10.30
C ALA A 336 4.90 -6.13 11.73
N TYR A 337 6.21 -6.11 11.93
CA TYR A 337 6.82 -6.47 13.20
C TYR A 337 8.21 -5.86 13.35
N ARG A 338 8.73 -5.86 14.57
CA ARG A 338 10.13 -5.58 14.85
C ARG A 338 10.91 -6.89 14.92
N ASP A 339 11.99 -6.96 14.18
CA ASP A 339 12.92 -8.07 14.18
C ASP A 339 14.17 -7.72 15.01
N TYR A 340 14.20 -8.25 16.25
CA TYR A 340 15.32 -8.00 17.17
C TYR A 340 16.64 -8.62 16.66
N ALA A 341 16.55 -9.78 16.02
CA ALA A 341 17.72 -10.46 15.47
C ALA A 341 18.33 -9.70 14.28
N ASN A 342 17.54 -8.86 13.60
CA ASN A 342 17.94 -8.02 12.49
C ASN A 342 18.08 -6.54 12.93
N SER A 343 18.86 -6.29 13.97
CA SER A 343 19.16 -4.93 14.47
C SER A 343 17.91 -4.11 14.84
N ASP A 344 16.86 -4.76 15.33
CA ASP A 344 15.61 -4.12 15.72
C ASP A 344 14.84 -3.43 14.56
N TYR A 345 15.11 -3.83 13.33
CA TYR A 345 14.46 -3.23 12.16
C TYR A 345 12.95 -3.49 12.15
N GLY A 346 12.22 -2.54 11.60
CA GLY A 346 10.81 -2.71 11.24
C GLY A 346 10.69 -3.51 9.95
N MET A 347 10.06 -4.70 10.02
CA MET A 347 9.95 -5.65 8.92
C MET A 347 8.50 -5.92 8.54
N ILE A 348 8.27 -6.27 7.28
CA ILE A 348 6.96 -6.72 6.76
C ILE A 348 7.14 -8.06 6.05
N SER A 349 6.30 -9.03 6.40
CA SER A 349 6.09 -10.27 5.65
C SER A 349 4.71 -10.24 4.99
N VAL A 350 4.63 -10.60 3.70
CA VAL A 350 3.36 -10.77 3.00
C VAL A 350 2.92 -12.21 3.10
N GLY A 351 1.68 -12.43 3.57
CA GLY A 351 1.06 -13.72 3.67
C GLY A 351 0.09 -14.02 2.54
N SER A 352 -0.07 -15.29 2.21
CA SER A 352 -1.12 -15.81 1.33
C SER A 352 -1.83 -16.95 2.02
N LEU A 353 -3.14 -16.80 2.17
CA LEU A 353 -4.04 -17.80 2.75
C LEU A 353 -4.93 -18.41 1.66
N SER A 354 -4.91 -19.74 1.56
CA SER A 354 -5.82 -20.53 0.73
C SER A 354 -6.38 -21.70 1.56
N GLY A 355 -7.68 -21.66 1.86
CA GLY A 355 -8.28 -22.60 2.82
C GLY A 355 -7.63 -22.47 4.19
N THR A 356 -6.87 -23.49 4.62
CA THR A 356 -6.06 -23.49 5.85
C THR A 356 -4.55 -23.44 5.59
N SER A 357 -4.14 -23.39 4.32
CA SER A 357 -2.73 -23.27 3.93
C SER A 357 -2.30 -21.80 3.96
N LEU A 358 -1.32 -21.49 4.79
CA LEU A 358 -0.74 -20.16 4.94
C LEU A 358 0.73 -20.21 4.53
N THR A 359 1.16 -19.24 3.75
CA THR A 359 2.56 -19.08 3.32
C THR A 359 2.99 -17.63 3.44
N PHE A 360 4.29 -17.40 3.64
CA PHE A 360 4.86 -16.03 3.71
C PHE A 360 6.00 -15.85 2.71
N THR A 361 6.16 -14.61 2.26
CA THR A 361 7.35 -14.19 1.50
C THR A 361 8.52 -13.94 2.45
N THR A 362 9.73 -13.80 1.87
CA THR A 362 10.85 -13.18 2.57
C THR A 362 10.45 -11.77 3.03
N ALA A 363 10.75 -11.46 4.29
CA ALA A 363 10.43 -10.17 4.87
C ALA A 363 11.25 -9.02 4.24
N VAL A 364 10.68 -7.84 4.21
CA VAL A 364 11.32 -6.60 3.74
C VAL A 364 11.31 -5.57 4.85
N ALA A 365 12.42 -4.85 5.02
CA ALA A 365 12.49 -3.75 5.96
C ALA A 365 11.68 -2.55 5.46
N PHE A 366 10.77 -2.05 6.30
CA PHE A 366 10.14 -0.74 6.09
C PHE A 366 10.87 0.38 6.87
N ASN A 367 11.61 0.01 7.91
CA ASN A 367 12.48 0.91 8.65
C ASN A 367 13.79 0.18 9.01
N SER A 368 14.94 0.73 8.58
CA SER A 368 16.27 0.17 8.85
C SER A 368 16.88 0.75 10.12
N ALA A 369 16.08 0.94 11.16
CA ALA A 369 16.45 1.39 12.49
C ALA A 369 15.57 0.73 13.54
N THR A 370 15.92 0.88 14.81
CA THR A 370 15.12 0.38 15.94
C THR A 370 13.70 0.91 15.87
N THR A 371 12.73 -0.01 15.83
CA THR A 371 11.32 0.27 15.57
C THR A 371 10.44 -0.23 16.69
N HIS A 372 9.50 0.60 17.18
CA HIS A 372 8.60 0.25 18.28
C HIS A 372 7.15 0.64 17.97
N TYR A 373 6.20 0.06 18.73
CA TYR A 373 4.77 0.42 18.69
C TYR A 373 4.20 0.42 17.27
N ILE A 374 4.34 -0.70 16.58
CA ILE A 374 3.95 -0.88 15.19
C ILE A 374 2.45 -1.13 15.10
N SER A 375 1.76 -0.41 14.23
CA SER A 375 0.38 -0.67 13.84
C SER A 375 0.23 -0.50 12.33
N ALA A 376 -0.50 -1.42 11.68
CA ALA A 376 -0.65 -1.44 10.24
C ALA A 376 -2.10 -1.66 9.83
N ALA A 377 -2.53 -0.99 8.77
CA ALA A 377 -3.86 -1.15 8.21
C ALA A 377 -3.85 -0.99 6.69
N PHE A 378 -4.71 -1.75 5.99
CA PHE A 378 -4.92 -1.60 4.55
C PHE A 378 -5.87 -0.45 4.23
N LEU A 379 -5.65 0.19 3.06
CA LEU A 379 -6.64 1.06 2.46
C LEU A 379 -7.84 0.22 2.01
N THR A 380 -9.04 0.77 2.19
CA THR A 380 -10.30 0.06 1.89
C THR A 380 -10.76 0.24 0.44
N SER A 381 -10.09 1.09 -0.36
CA SER A 381 -10.40 1.33 -1.77
C SER A 381 -9.94 0.19 -2.67
N SER A 382 -10.82 -0.34 -3.51
CA SER A 382 -10.47 -1.33 -4.52
C SER A 382 -9.53 -0.78 -5.62
N ALA A 383 -9.51 0.53 -5.85
CA ALA A 383 -8.61 1.19 -6.81
C ALA A 383 -7.15 1.23 -6.31
N ASP A 384 -6.94 1.11 -5.00
CA ASP A 384 -5.64 1.15 -4.36
C ASP A 384 -5.10 -0.25 -3.99
N GLY A 385 -5.54 -1.28 -4.69
CA GLY A 385 -5.32 -2.69 -4.39
C GLY A 385 -3.94 -3.00 -3.79
N GLY A 386 -3.95 -3.64 -2.63
CA GLY A 386 -2.76 -4.04 -1.91
C GLY A 386 -2.01 -2.91 -1.20
N LYS A 387 -2.50 -1.66 -1.17
CA LYS A 387 -1.86 -0.58 -0.40
C LYS A 387 -2.23 -0.64 1.07
N PHE A 388 -1.26 -0.32 1.90
CA PHE A 388 -1.39 -0.25 3.35
C PHE A 388 -0.51 0.87 3.93
N VAL A 389 -0.79 1.27 5.16
CA VAL A 389 0.05 2.19 5.92
C VAL A 389 0.55 1.47 7.17
N VAL A 390 1.82 1.65 7.48
CA VAL A 390 2.42 1.26 8.75
C VAL A 390 2.76 2.53 9.52
N VAL A 391 2.28 2.63 10.76
CA VAL A 391 2.68 3.68 11.71
C VAL A 391 3.54 3.06 12.80
N TYR A 392 4.57 3.78 13.21
CA TYR A 392 5.56 3.27 14.14
C TYR A 392 6.33 4.39 14.83
N ARG A 393 7.01 4.06 15.93
CA ARG A 393 8.04 4.92 16.52
C ARG A 393 9.38 4.56 15.88
N ASN A 394 10.05 5.57 15.35
CA ASN A 394 11.37 5.46 14.73
C ASN A 394 12.47 5.94 15.70
N ASP A 395 13.14 5.02 16.39
CA ASP A 395 14.20 5.39 17.33
C ASP A 395 15.50 5.80 16.61
N GLY A 396 15.62 5.48 15.32
CA GLY A 396 16.71 6.01 14.47
C GLY A 396 16.54 7.48 14.12
N ASP A 397 15.34 8.04 14.35
CA ASP A 397 15.02 9.45 14.13
C ASP A 397 14.36 10.03 15.40
N SER A 398 15.15 10.12 16.47
CA SER A 398 14.76 10.75 17.74
C SER A 398 13.44 10.23 18.37
N SER A 399 13.08 8.98 18.09
CA SER A 399 11.84 8.33 18.55
C SER A 399 10.55 8.97 18.00
N TYR A 400 10.63 9.61 16.83
CA TYR A 400 9.50 10.28 16.19
C TYR A 400 8.40 9.29 15.79
N GLY A 401 7.17 9.78 15.85
CA GLY A 401 6.02 9.10 15.26
C GLY A 401 6.07 9.20 13.73
N THR A 402 6.22 8.06 13.07
CA THR A 402 6.47 7.98 11.62
C THR A 402 5.47 7.06 10.95
N ALA A 403 5.08 7.38 9.72
CA ALA A 403 4.21 6.58 8.88
C ALA A 403 4.86 6.32 7.51
N ILE A 404 4.58 5.16 6.92
CA ILE A 404 5.03 4.80 5.57
C ILE A 404 3.93 4.07 4.81
N VAL A 405 3.80 4.37 3.51
CA VAL A 405 2.94 3.59 2.60
C VAL A 405 3.72 2.37 2.10
N GLY A 406 3.11 1.21 2.19
CA GLY A 406 3.55 0.01 1.51
C GLY A 406 2.50 -0.45 0.50
N GLN A 407 2.92 -1.30 -0.42
CA GLN A 407 2.03 -1.93 -1.38
C GLN A 407 2.44 -3.38 -1.61
N ILE A 408 1.48 -4.29 -1.56
CA ILE A 408 1.68 -5.64 -2.09
C ILE A 408 1.72 -5.50 -3.60
N ALA A 409 2.86 -5.80 -4.21
CA ALA A 409 2.96 -5.75 -5.67
C ALA A 409 1.96 -6.74 -6.27
N ALA A 410 1.13 -6.28 -7.20
CA ALA A 410 0.26 -7.18 -7.96
C ALA A 410 1.16 -8.13 -8.76
N THR A 411 1.17 -9.41 -8.40
CA THR A 411 1.68 -10.42 -9.33
C THR A 411 0.68 -10.54 -10.45
N ALA A 412 1.16 -10.51 -11.66
CA ALA A 412 0.35 -10.98 -12.77
C ALA A 412 -0.12 -12.40 -12.42
N SER A 413 -1.41 -12.55 -12.14
CA SER A 413 -2.02 -13.86 -11.94
C SER A 413 -1.86 -14.61 -13.26
N THR A 414 -1.02 -15.63 -13.26
CA THR A 414 -0.81 -16.44 -14.47
C THR A 414 -1.85 -17.54 -14.50
N THR A 415 -2.70 -17.50 -15.51
CA THR A 415 -3.57 -18.64 -15.78
C THR A 415 -2.73 -19.82 -16.30
N ASN A 416 -3.13 -21.04 -15.94
CA ASN A 416 -2.58 -22.26 -16.56
C ASN A 416 -3.13 -22.50 -17.97
N LEU A 417 -4.14 -21.70 -18.42
CA LEU A 417 -4.67 -21.72 -19.77
C LEU A 417 -3.69 -21.08 -20.75
N THR A 418 -3.41 -21.78 -21.85
CA THR A 418 -2.69 -21.23 -23.00
C THR A 418 -3.59 -21.29 -24.23
N ALA A 419 -3.20 -20.64 -25.32
CA ALA A 419 -3.97 -20.63 -26.57
C ALA A 419 -4.21 -22.07 -27.14
N THR A 420 -3.44 -23.06 -26.73
CA THR A 420 -3.42 -24.39 -27.34
C THR A 420 -3.73 -25.55 -26.38
N ASN A 421 -3.71 -25.35 -25.05
CA ASN A 421 -3.79 -26.47 -24.11
C ASN A 421 -5.22 -26.79 -23.59
N PHE A 422 -6.24 -26.03 -23.97
CA PHE A 422 -7.64 -26.34 -23.64
C PHE A 422 -8.03 -27.68 -24.31
N LEU A 423 -8.44 -28.65 -23.50
CA LEU A 423 -8.79 -29.97 -23.96
C LEU A 423 -10.31 -30.18 -24.11
N GLY A 424 -11.07 -29.74 -23.11
CA GLY A 424 -12.50 -29.97 -23.02
C GLY A 424 -13.05 -29.64 -21.64
N THR A 425 -14.14 -30.36 -21.23
CA THR A 425 -14.79 -30.15 -19.92
C THR A 425 -14.88 -31.46 -19.16
N ALA A 426 -14.75 -31.39 -17.83
CA ALA A 426 -14.98 -32.55 -16.95
C ALA A 426 -16.46 -32.97 -16.97
N THR A 427 -16.74 -34.26 -17.19
CA THR A 427 -18.13 -34.79 -17.27
C THR A 427 -18.77 -34.99 -15.89
N ALA A 428 -17.97 -35.02 -14.83
CA ALA A 428 -18.37 -35.09 -13.42
C ALA A 428 -17.33 -34.43 -12.53
N ALA A 429 -17.55 -34.44 -11.22
CA ALA A 429 -16.53 -34.02 -10.25
C ALA A 429 -15.54 -35.17 -9.99
N TYR A 430 -14.23 -34.88 -10.00
CA TYR A 430 -13.16 -35.84 -9.75
C TYR A 430 -12.17 -35.28 -8.72
N THR A 431 -11.54 -36.18 -7.96
CA THR A 431 -10.46 -35.83 -7.04
C THR A 431 -9.10 -36.17 -7.63
N ASN A 432 -8.05 -35.63 -7.03
CA ASN A 432 -6.67 -35.87 -7.50
C ASN A 432 -6.34 -37.36 -7.65
N GLY A 433 -5.75 -37.72 -8.78
CA GLY A 433 -5.33 -39.10 -9.09
C GLY A 433 -6.44 -40.00 -9.60
N GLN A 434 -7.71 -39.59 -9.60
CA GLN A 434 -8.81 -40.37 -10.18
C GLN A 434 -8.74 -40.41 -11.72
N THR A 435 -9.28 -41.48 -12.32
CA THR A 435 -9.59 -41.52 -13.73
C THR A 435 -10.79 -40.61 -14.00
N ALA A 436 -10.59 -39.54 -14.73
CA ALA A 436 -11.57 -38.52 -15.04
C ALA A 436 -12.00 -38.61 -16.50
N SER A 437 -13.29 -38.71 -16.75
CA SER A 437 -13.86 -38.67 -18.11
C SER A 437 -14.02 -37.22 -18.55
N ILE A 438 -13.41 -36.86 -19.67
CA ILE A 438 -13.38 -35.50 -20.21
C ILE A 438 -14.11 -35.46 -21.53
N MET A 439 -15.12 -34.60 -21.65
CA MET A 439 -15.78 -34.31 -22.93
C MET A 439 -14.83 -33.49 -23.79
N LEU A 440 -14.32 -34.08 -24.83
CA LEU A 440 -13.37 -33.47 -25.74
C LEU A 440 -14.01 -32.49 -26.72
N LYS A 441 -13.19 -31.67 -27.34
CA LYS A 441 -13.58 -30.83 -28.49
C LYS A 441 -14.29 -31.67 -29.58
N GLY A 442 -15.40 -31.16 -30.12
CA GLY A 442 -16.31 -31.87 -31.02
C GLY A 442 -17.44 -32.61 -30.32
N GLY A 443 -17.43 -32.71 -28.97
CA GLY A 443 -18.52 -33.25 -28.18
C GLY A 443 -19.43 -32.18 -27.61
N ILE A 444 -20.56 -32.59 -27.03
CA ILE A 444 -21.50 -31.70 -26.33
C ILE A 444 -21.29 -31.85 -24.81
N SER A 445 -20.97 -30.76 -24.14
CA SER A 445 -20.92 -30.68 -22.69
C SER A 445 -22.29 -30.30 -22.16
N ASP A 446 -23.03 -31.25 -21.58
CA ASP A 446 -24.45 -31.09 -21.16
C ASP A 446 -24.60 -30.67 -19.69
N ASN A 447 -23.51 -30.37 -19.02
CA ASN A 447 -23.44 -30.06 -17.60
C ASN A 447 -23.07 -28.60 -17.33
N GLN A 448 -23.46 -27.71 -18.24
CA GLN A 448 -23.28 -26.28 -18.11
C GLN A 448 -24.51 -25.63 -17.45
N THR A 449 -24.42 -24.32 -17.12
CA THR A 449 -25.53 -23.54 -16.58
C THR A 449 -25.49 -22.13 -17.15
N SER A 450 -26.69 -21.54 -17.29
CA SER A 450 -26.84 -20.11 -17.64
C SER A 450 -26.26 -19.72 -19.00
N LEU A 451 -26.18 -20.63 -19.96
CA LEU A 451 -25.77 -20.31 -21.31
C LEU A 451 -26.94 -19.69 -22.11
N THR A 452 -26.58 -18.90 -23.12
CA THR A 452 -27.54 -18.36 -24.11
C THR A 452 -27.38 -19.16 -25.40
N ALA A 453 -28.39 -19.90 -25.79
CA ALA A 453 -28.38 -20.72 -27.02
C ALA A 453 -28.05 -19.87 -28.26
N GLY A 454 -27.21 -20.41 -29.16
CA GLY A 454 -26.72 -19.73 -30.34
C GLY A 454 -25.57 -18.74 -30.09
N SER A 455 -25.14 -18.56 -28.82
CA SER A 455 -24.00 -17.69 -28.52
C SER A 455 -22.69 -18.44 -28.48
N THR A 456 -21.65 -17.80 -28.99
CA THR A 456 -20.26 -18.28 -28.90
C THR A 456 -19.70 -18.02 -27.51
N TYR A 457 -18.99 -19.00 -26.95
CA TYR A 457 -18.35 -18.94 -25.64
C TYR A 457 -16.84 -19.15 -25.71
N TYR A 458 -16.12 -18.45 -24.86
CA TYR A 458 -14.68 -18.52 -24.69
C TYR A 458 -14.34 -19.03 -23.29
N VAL A 459 -13.28 -19.81 -23.18
CA VAL A 459 -12.70 -20.21 -21.89
C VAL A 459 -12.04 -18.99 -21.26
N GLN A 460 -12.42 -18.68 -20.04
CA GLN A 460 -11.83 -17.60 -19.26
C GLN A 460 -10.64 -18.10 -18.44
N PRO A 461 -9.65 -17.26 -18.15
CA PRO A 461 -8.50 -17.59 -17.30
C PRO A 461 -8.88 -18.21 -15.94
N ALA A 462 -10.01 -17.82 -15.39
CA ALA A 462 -10.53 -18.30 -14.09
C ALA A 462 -11.33 -19.63 -14.20
N GLY A 463 -11.29 -20.34 -15.31
CA GLY A 463 -12.01 -21.62 -15.47
C GLY A 463 -13.53 -21.46 -15.56
N THR A 464 -14.01 -20.40 -16.18
CA THR A 464 -15.41 -20.16 -16.51
C THR A 464 -15.60 -19.99 -18.02
N PHE A 465 -16.85 -19.89 -18.48
CA PHE A 465 -17.18 -19.57 -19.86
C PHE A 465 -17.83 -18.18 -19.94
N ALA A 466 -17.47 -17.39 -20.96
CA ALA A 466 -18.08 -16.09 -21.23
C ALA A 466 -18.22 -15.87 -22.74
N THR A 467 -19.13 -14.98 -23.15
CA THR A 467 -19.34 -14.61 -24.55
C THR A 467 -18.28 -13.65 -25.08
N SER A 468 -17.49 -13.03 -24.20
CA SER A 468 -16.31 -12.24 -24.55
C SER A 468 -15.05 -13.08 -24.48
N ALA A 469 -14.09 -12.84 -25.38
CA ALA A 469 -12.80 -13.50 -25.36
C ALA A 469 -12.00 -13.08 -24.11
N GLY A 470 -11.28 -14.03 -23.50
CA GLY A 470 -10.32 -13.78 -22.42
C GLY A 470 -8.89 -13.57 -22.97
N THR A 471 -7.93 -13.42 -22.09
CA THR A 471 -6.49 -13.43 -22.44
C THR A 471 -5.79 -14.58 -21.72
N PRO A 472 -5.33 -15.64 -22.44
CA PRO A 472 -5.39 -15.82 -23.90
C PRO A 472 -6.83 -16.03 -24.41
N SER A 473 -7.08 -15.67 -25.68
CA SER A 473 -8.37 -15.94 -26.34
C SER A 473 -8.44 -17.42 -26.72
N VAL A 474 -9.32 -18.16 -26.04
CA VAL A 474 -9.50 -19.60 -26.29
C VAL A 474 -10.98 -19.89 -26.51
N LEU A 475 -11.33 -20.24 -27.76
CA LEU A 475 -12.69 -20.59 -28.08
C LEU A 475 -13.09 -21.88 -27.37
N ALA A 476 -14.20 -21.84 -26.64
CA ALA A 476 -14.81 -23.02 -26.03
C ALA A 476 -15.78 -23.72 -26.98
N GLY A 477 -16.68 -22.96 -27.60
CA GLY A 477 -17.69 -23.51 -28.49
C GLY A 477 -18.94 -22.65 -28.61
N GLU A 478 -20.03 -23.26 -29.06
CA GLU A 478 -21.35 -22.61 -29.22
C GLU A 478 -22.41 -23.25 -28.32
N ALA A 479 -23.18 -22.45 -27.61
CA ALA A 479 -24.23 -22.97 -26.76
C ALA A 479 -25.41 -23.46 -27.61
N VAL A 480 -25.77 -24.74 -27.50
CA VAL A 480 -26.92 -25.36 -28.14
C VAL A 480 -28.19 -25.27 -27.27
N SER A 481 -28.01 -25.07 -25.98
CA SER A 481 -29.09 -24.80 -25.01
C SER A 481 -28.55 -24.02 -23.80
N ALA A 482 -29.42 -23.73 -22.84
CA ALA A 482 -29.02 -23.09 -21.58
C ALA A 482 -28.05 -23.95 -20.72
N THR A 483 -27.96 -25.26 -21.02
CA THR A 483 -27.16 -26.22 -20.25
C THR A 483 -26.17 -27.01 -21.09
N SER A 484 -26.15 -26.81 -22.42
CA SER A 484 -25.33 -27.63 -23.33
C SER A 484 -24.47 -26.73 -24.20
N LEU A 485 -23.16 -27.00 -24.21
CA LEU A 485 -22.14 -26.33 -25.02
C LEU A 485 -21.52 -27.32 -26.01
N LEU A 486 -21.71 -27.08 -27.32
CA LEU A 486 -20.98 -27.80 -28.36
C LEU A 486 -19.51 -27.30 -28.36
N LEU A 487 -18.61 -28.14 -27.86
CA LEU A 487 -17.18 -27.82 -27.78
C LEU A 487 -16.56 -27.83 -29.19
N ASN A 488 -16.06 -26.68 -29.64
CA ASN A 488 -15.56 -26.54 -30.99
C ASN A 488 -14.08 -26.93 -31.11
N GLY A 489 -13.79 -27.87 -32.01
CA GLY A 489 -12.43 -28.35 -32.25
C GLY A 489 -11.54 -27.42 -33.13
N LEU A 490 -12.19 -26.54 -33.87
CA LEU A 490 -11.54 -25.54 -34.70
C LEU A 490 -12.17 -24.18 -34.34
N ALA A 491 -11.36 -23.26 -33.87
CA ALA A 491 -11.76 -21.87 -33.92
C ALA A 491 -12.18 -21.58 -35.39
N PRO A 492 -13.37 -20.98 -35.68
CA PRO A 492 -13.39 -20.12 -36.84
C PRO A 492 -12.20 -19.18 -36.57
N ALA A 493 -11.30 -19.04 -37.53
CA ALA A 493 -10.37 -17.94 -37.43
C ALA A 493 -11.25 -16.70 -37.15
N ALA A 494 -11.31 -16.22 -35.90
CA ALA A 494 -11.55 -14.82 -35.70
C ALA A 494 -10.61 -14.20 -36.72
N ALA A 495 -11.13 -13.39 -37.64
CA ALA A 495 -10.27 -12.56 -38.44
C ALA A 495 -9.26 -12.03 -37.42
N PRO A 496 -7.96 -12.32 -37.57
CA PRO A 496 -7.02 -11.86 -36.58
C PRO A 496 -7.35 -10.39 -36.43
N ASP A 497 -7.53 -9.91 -35.21
CA ASP A 497 -7.24 -8.49 -34.97
C ASP A 497 -5.87 -8.35 -35.59
N GLU A 498 -5.80 -7.80 -36.81
CA GLU A 498 -4.58 -7.77 -37.57
C GLU A 498 -3.62 -6.97 -36.74
N ILE A 499 -2.76 -7.67 -35.98
CA ILE A 499 -1.62 -7.00 -35.38
C ILE A 499 -0.95 -6.33 -36.55
N PRO A 500 -0.95 -4.98 -36.62
CA PRO A 500 -0.37 -4.29 -37.76
C PRO A 500 1.04 -4.83 -38.02
N SER A 501 1.40 -5.01 -39.28
CA SER A 501 2.66 -5.63 -39.67
C SER A 501 3.83 -5.21 -38.79
N GLN A 502 4.55 -6.17 -38.20
CA GLN A 502 5.74 -5.91 -37.38
C GLN A 502 6.93 -5.39 -38.21
N SER A 503 6.90 -5.58 -39.53
CA SER A 503 7.96 -5.12 -40.44
C SER A 503 8.06 -3.59 -40.39
N GLY A 504 9.24 -3.06 -40.09
CA GLY A 504 9.50 -1.63 -39.95
C GLY A 504 9.06 -1.01 -38.59
N ASN A 505 8.61 -1.82 -37.64
CA ASN A 505 8.13 -1.35 -36.35
C ASN A 505 9.02 -1.81 -35.17
N THR A 506 10.28 -2.11 -35.41
CA THR A 506 11.27 -2.42 -34.37
C THR A 506 11.35 -1.27 -33.36
N GLY A 507 11.21 -1.58 -32.06
CA GLY A 507 11.25 -0.60 -30.98
C GLY A 507 9.94 0.16 -30.74
N LYS A 508 8.88 -0.15 -31.46
CA LYS A 508 7.52 0.37 -31.18
C LYS A 508 6.73 -0.62 -30.33
N PHE A 509 5.70 -0.14 -29.64
CA PHE A 509 4.77 -0.96 -28.88
C PHE A 509 3.37 -0.92 -29.49
N LEU A 510 2.60 -1.98 -29.26
CA LEU A 510 1.23 -2.06 -29.73
C LEU A 510 0.35 -1.15 -28.88
N THR A 511 -0.39 -0.25 -29.51
CA THR A 511 -1.39 0.63 -28.89
C THR A 511 -2.76 0.34 -29.47
N THR A 512 -3.82 0.77 -28.78
CA THR A 512 -5.18 0.76 -29.28
C THR A 512 -5.87 2.07 -28.92
N ASP A 513 -6.74 2.56 -29.81
CA ASP A 513 -7.66 3.67 -29.54
C ASP A 513 -9.01 3.18 -29.00
N GLY A 514 -9.14 1.88 -28.72
CA GLY A 514 -10.37 1.21 -28.30
C GLY A 514 -11.11 0.51 -29.44
N THR A 515 -10.68 0.69 -30.70
CA THR A 515 -11.28 0.10 -31.90
C THR A 515 -10.23 -0.68 -32.70
N ASP A 516 -9.06 -0.07 -32.95
CA ASP A 516 -8.02 -0.64 -33.79
C ASP A 516 -6.66 -0.73 -33.05
N ALA A 517 -5.87 -1.75 -33.39
CA ALA A 517 -4.51 -1.88 -32.92
C ALA A 517 -3.54 -1.15 -33.85
N SER A 518 -2.60 -0.41 -33.32
CA SER A 518 -1.58 0.31 -34.07
C SER A 518 -0.21 0.28 -33.37
N TRP A 519 0.88 0.51 -34.12
CA TRP A 519 2.22 0.58 -33.55
C TRP A 519 2.53 2.01 -33.13
N GLY A 520 2.56 2.27 -31.81
CA GLY A 520 2.99 3.53 -31.23
C GLY A 520 4.49 3.57 -30.94
N THR A 521 5.09 4.74 -31.01
CA THR A 521 6.45 4.95 -30.52
C THR A 521 6.42 5.12 -29.01
N VAL A 522 7.37 4.50 -28.28
CA VAL A 522 7.60 4.85 -26.87
C VAL A 522 8.07 6.29 -26.85
N SER A 523 7.20 7.23 -26.51
CA SER A 523 7.60 8.62 -26.28
C SER A 523 8.10 8.74 -24.85
N ALA A 524 9.26 8.17 -24.52
CA ALA A 524 9.87 8.37 -23.21
C ALA A 524 11.34 7.91 -23.14
N ALA A 525 12.05 7.81 -24.24
CA ALA A 525 13.51 7.79 -24.15
C ALA A 525 13.98 9.23 -24.09
N MET A 526 14.69 9.61 -23.04
CA MET A 526 15.34 10.91 -22.95
C MET A 526 16.32 11.06 -24.11
N THR A 527 16.11 12.04 -24.97
CA THR A 527 17.04 12.38 -26.06
C THR A 527 18.18 13.22 -25.49
N VAL A 528 19.40 12.73 -25.62
CA VAL A 528 20.61 13.46 -25.20
C VAL A 528 21.20 14.16 -26.41
N VAL A 529 21.31 15.49 -26.35
CA VAL A 529 21.97 16.31 -27.37
C VAL A 529 23.48 16.27 -27.14
N THR A 530 24.26 16.24 -28.21
CA THR A 530 25.73 16.29 -28.10
C THR A 530 26.14 17.55 -27.31
N PRO A 531 26.95 17.43 -26.25
CA PRO A 531 27.37 18.59 -25.47
C PRO A 531 28.10 19.61 -26.33
N VAL A 532 27.87 20.88 -26.02
CA VAL A 532 28.47 22.03 -26.71
C VAL A 532 29.64 22.55 -25.89
N ALA A 533 30.81 22.61 -26.47
CA ALA A 533 31.99 23.19 -25.84
C ALA A 533 31.82 24.64 -25.51
N THR A 534 32.18 25.05 -24.30
CA THR A 534 32.10 26.42 -23.78
C THR A 534 33.48 27.11 -23.84
N THR A 535 34.10 27.16 -25.04
CA THR A 535 35.47 27.66 -25.24
C THR A 535 35.47 29.09 -25.78
N SER A 536 34.35 29.68 -26.09
CA SER A 536 34.20 31.05 -26.60
C SER A 536 32.74 31.54 -26.60
N GLY A 537 32.54 32.85 -26.79
CA GLY A 537 31.20 33.42 -26.88
C GLY A 537 30.55 33.68 -25.52
N SER A 538 29.50 34.49 -25.50
CA SER A 538 28.75 34.84 -24.28
C SER A 538 27.46 34.06 -24.10
N ALA A 539 27.10 33.20 -25.07
CA ALA A 539 25.89 32.41 -25.09
C ALA A 539 26.13 31.04 -25.75
N ILE A 540 25.44 30.01 -25.25
CA ILE A 540 25.33 28.68 -25.84
C ILE A 540 23.85 28.43 -26.12
N ASP A 541 23.52 28.16 -27.38
CA ASP A 541 22.15 27.97 -27.86
C ASP A 541 21.87 26.51 -28.20
N PHE A 542 20.78 25.98 -27.66
CA PHE A 542 20.16 24.74 -28.10
C PHE A 542 18.84 25.07 -28.79
N THR A 543 18.72 24.69 -30.05
CA THR A 543 17.55 24.98 -30.89
C THR A 543 16.96 23.70 -31.45
N GLY A 544 15.70 23.74 -31.87
CA GLY A 544 15.02 22.57 -32.45
C GLY A 544 14.60 21.57 -31.41
N ILE A 545 14.28 22.02 -30.19
CA ILE A 545 13.65 21.18 -29.17
C ILE A 545 12.26 20.80 -29.67
N PRO A 546 11.93 19.49 -29.73
CA PRO A 546 10.68 19.05 -30.35
C PRO A 546 9.44 19.55 -29.61
N SER A 547 8.39 19.83 -30.38
CA SER A 547 7.04 20.04 -29.84
C SER A 547 6.62 18.86 -28.95
N GLY A 548 5.92 19.15 -27.87
CA GLY A 548 5.47 18.17 -26.89
C GLY A 548 6.50 17.83 -25.81
N THR A 549 7.71 18.40 -25.83
CA THR A 549 8.72 18.23 -24.77
C THR A 549 8.15 18.61 -23.40
N LYS A 550 8.31 17.75 -22.41
CA LYS A 550 7.77 17.94 -21.05
C LYS A 550 8.84 18.27 -20.02
N GLN A 551 10.06 17.83 -20.25
CA GLN A 551 11.18 18.06 -19.35
C GLN A 551 12.47 18.27 -20.14
N ILE A 552 13.32 19.17 -19.64
CA ILE A 552 14.65 19.43 -20.18
C ILE A 552 15.65 19.42 -19.02
N ILE A 553 16.79 18.77 -19.20
CA ILE A 553 17.92 18.78 -18.28
C ILE A 553 19.06 19.49 -18.97
N VAL A 554 19.56 20.58 -18.37
CA VAL A 554 20.77 21.29 -18.78
C VAL A 554 21.90 20.92 -17.84
N SER A 555 22.96 20.30 -18.35
CA SER A 555 24.09 19.80 -17.58
C SER A 555 25.33 20.67 -17.82
N PHE A 556 26.05 20.99 -16.76
CA PHE A 556 27.28 21.77 -16.76
C PHE A 556 28.47 20.89 -16.39
N TRP A 557 29.52 20.88 -17.19
CA TRP A 557 30.72 20.13 -16.94
C TRP A 557 31.95 21.02 -17.13
N ASN A 558 32.66 21.33 -16.03
CA ASN A 558 33.84 22.18 -16.01
C ASN A 558 33.67 23.57 -16.64
N VAL A 559 32.47 24.17 -16.62
CA VAL A 559 32.18 25.42 -17.27
C VAL A 559 32.81 26.61 -16.53
N SER A 560 33.56 27.47 -17.22
CA SER A 560 34.11 28.71 -16.69
C SER A 560 33.97 29.89 -17.66
N THR A 561 34.36 31.07 -17.18
CA THR A 561 34.39 32.32 -17.99
C THR A 561 35.70 33.07 -17.77
N ASN A 562 36.07 33.90 -18.75
CA ASN A 562 37.31 34.66 -18.77
C ASN A 562 37.41 35.81 -17.76
N ALA A 563 36.39 36.03 -16.91
CA ALA A 563 36.35 37.18 -16.01
C ALA A 563 35.76 36.82 -14.64
N ALA A 564 36.05 37.65 -13.63
CA ALA A 564 35.45 37.56 -12.29
C ALA A 564 33.95 37.94 -12.32
N ASP A 565 33.18 37.44 -11.33
CA ASP A 565 31.73 37.63 -11.19
C ASP A 565 30.91 36.98 -12.32
N PRO A 566 31.16 35.71 -12.69
CA PRO A 566 30.30 35.02 -13.64
C PRO A 566 28.88 34.88 -13.07
N ARG A 567 27.91 35.18 -13.91
CA ARG A 567 26.49 35.10 -13.58
C ARG A 567 25.81 34.28 -14.67
N TYR A 568 25.65 33.00 -14.42
CA TYR A 568 25.01 32.14 -15.41
C TYR A 568 23.51 32.21 -15.27
N ARG A 569 22.84 32.23 -16.43
CA ARG A 569 21.38 32.26 -16.56
C ARG A 569 20.94 31.32 -17.68
N ILE A 570 19.75 30.78 -17.57
CA ILE A 570 19.07 30.11 -18.66
C ILE A 570 17.94 31.04 -19.15
N GLN A 571 17.89 31.24 -20.46
CA GLN A 571 16.79 31.88 -21.17
C GLN A 571 16.06 30.84 -22.00
N LEU A 572 14.74 30.92 -22.03
CA LEU A 572 13.87 30.06 -22.82
C LEU A 572 13.37 30.84 -24.03
N GLY A 573 13.08 30.14 -25.09
CA GLY A 573 12.54 30.73 -26.30
C GLY A 573 11.60 29.84 -27.06
N ASP A 574 10.81 30.43 -27.88
CA ASP A 574 9.87 29.81 -28.80
C ASP A 574 10.22 30.11 -30.27
N ALA A 575 9.30 29.82 -31.20
CA ALA A 575 9.50 30.11 -32.61
C ALA A 575 9.77 31.61 -32.90
N GLY A 576 9.29 32.52 -32.02
CA GLY A 576 9.53 33.97 -32.10
C GLY A 576 10.94 34.39 -31.67
N GLY A 577 11.69 33.53 -30.98
CA GLY A 577 13.04 33.80 -30.51
C GLY A 577 13.23 33.57 -29.01
N ILE A 578 14.41 33.96 -28.51
CA ILE A 578 14.71 33.90 -27.06
C ILE A 578 14.00 35.06 -26.35
N GLU A 579 13.24 34.72 -25.31
CA GLU A 579 12.59 35.71 -24.46
C GLU A 579 13.55 36.16 -23.34
N THR A 580 13.74 37.50 -23.23
CA THR A 580 14.71 38.09 -22.30
C THR A 580 14.08 38.85 -21.16
N SER A 581 12.79 38.63 -20.89
CA SER A 581 12.06 39.28 -19.79
C SER A 581 10.97 38.37 -19.21
N GLY A 582 10.38 38.78 -18.10
CA GLY A 582 9.25 38.07 -17.50
C GLY A 582 9.63 36.77 -16.73
N TYR A 583 10.88 36.64 -16.28
CA TYR A 583 11.33 35.56 -15.44
C TYR A 583 11.12 35.89 -13.96
N THR A 584 10.58 34.92 -13.22
CA THR A 584 10.57 34.93 -11.74
C THR A 584 11.61 33.94 -11.28
N THR A 585 12.67 34.37 -10.59
CA THR A 585 13.82 33.52 -10.36
C THR A 585 14.62 33.94 -9.14
N CYS A 586 15.24 32.96 -8.47
CA CYS A 586 16.19 33.16 -7.39
C CYS A 586 17.25 32.07 -7.41
N ALA A 587 18.51 32.44 -7.22
CA ALA A 587 19.60 31.51 -6.94
C ALA A 587 20.24 31.85 -5.60
N MET A 588 20.53 30.85 -4.77
CA MET A 588 21.12 31.03 -3.45
C MET A 588 22.42 30.26 -3.35
N ARG A 589 23.45 30.89 -2.81
CA ARG A 589 24.73 30.26 -2.50
C ARG A 589 24.70 29.66 -1.09
N LEU A 590 25.04 28.40 -0.98
CA LEU A 590 25.22 27.69 0.27
C LEU A 590 26.73 27.50 0.50
N THR A 591 27.27 28.06 1.60
CA THR A 591 28.68 27.94 1.98
C THR A 591 28.78 27.55 3.45
N ASP A 592 29.92 27.01 3.83
CA ASP A 592 30.27 26.62 5.19
C ASP A 592 30.55 27.84 6.09
N GLY A 593 29.56 28.72 6.21
CA GLY A 593 29.66 29.96 6.99
C GLY A 593 28.63 31.01 6.56
N ALA A 594 28.12 31.75 7.48
CA ALA A 594 26.88 32.52 7.55
C ALA A 594 26.60 33.63 6.48
N ASN A 595 27.05 33.53 5.24
CA ASN A 595 26.71 34.50 4.20
C ASN A 595 25.88 33.86 3.07
N LEU A 596 24.56 33.82 3.25
CA LEU A 596 23.60 33.52 2.21
C LEU A 596 23.48 34.76 1.29
N SER A 597 23.95 34.68 0.05
CA SER A 597 23.71 35.72 -0.96
C SER A 597 22.70 35.22 -2.00
N ALA A 598 21.59 35.91 -2.13
CA ALA A 598 20.62 35.66 -3.18
C ALA A 598 20.99 36.39 -4.45
N TYR A 599 20.83 35.73 -5.59
CA TYR A 599 20.91 36.33 -6.93
C TYR A 599 19.56 36.26 -7.62
N VAL A 600 18.99 37.40 -7.94
CA VAL A 600 17.68 37.54 -8.60
C VAL A 600 17.87 38.29 -9.89
N THR A 601 17.21 37.93 -10.97
CA THR A 601 17.22 38.61 -12.26
C THR A 601 15.84 38.48 -12.93
N GLY A 602 15.51 39.36 -13.83
CA GLY A 602 14.25 39.28 -14.59
C GLY A 602 14.44 38.92 -16.06
N ASP A 603 15.70 38.69 -16.49
CA ASP A 603 16.08 38.48 -17.88
C ASP A 603 16.54 37.02 -18.19
N GLY A 604 16.34 36.14 -17.26
CA GLY A 604 16.62 34.70 -17.38
C GLY A 604 16.48 34.01 -16.04
N ILE A 605 16.48 32.69 -16.04
CA ILE A 605 16.52 31.86 -14.81
C ILE A 605 17.92 32.02 -14.21
N ALA A 606 18.02 32.66 -13.06
CA ALA A 606 19.27 32.81 -12.31
C ALA A 606 19.78 31.47 -11.85
N LEU A 607 21.04 31.14 -12.13
CA LEU A 607 21.63 29.88 -11.73
C LEU A 607 22.66 30.07 -10.61
N MET A 608 23.51 31.04 -10.76
CA MET A 608 24.57 31.38 -9.80
C MET A 608 25.17 32.75 -10.04
N ARG A 609 25.80 33.29 -9.00
CA ARG A 609 26.67 34.45 -9.05
C ARG A 609 27.93 34.18 -8.24
N TYR A 610 29.10 34.44 -8.82
CA TYR A 610 30.36 34.03 -8.24
C TYR A 610 31.48 35.08 -8.37
N ALA A 611 32.56 34.98 -7.60
CA ALA A 611 33.50 36.09 -7.43
C ALA A 611 34.89 35.95 -8.10
N THR A 612 35.25 34.79 -8.69
CA THR A 612 36.57 34.59 -9.30
C THR A 612 36.52 33.89 -10.65
N ALA A 613 37.44 34.28 -11.55
CA ALA A 613 37.50 33.80 -12.93
C ALA A 613 38.08 32.39 -13.14
N SER A 614 38.61 31.75 -12.07
CA SER A 614 39.38 30.51 -12.22
C SER A 614 38.66 29.25 -11.73
N GLU A 615 37.38 29.31 -11.54
CA GLU A 615 36.63 28.16 -10.96
C GLU A 615 35.65 27.55 -11.95
N TYR A 616 35.59 26.23 -11.89
CA TYR A 616 34.77 25.42 -12.78
C TYR A 616 33.43 25.09 -12.14
N VAL A 617 32.37 25.12 -12.94
CA VAL A 617 30.99 24.84 -12.55
C VAL A 617 30.58 23.46 -13.03
N PHE A 618 29.95 22.72 -12.12
CA PHE A 618 29.38 21.38 -12.36
C PHE A 618 27.94 21.35 -11.88
N GLY A 619 27.15 20.50 -12.47
CA GLY A 619 25.81 20.19 -11.99
C GLY A 619 24.75 20.25 -13.08
N GLN A 620 23.52 20.36 -12.66
CA GLN A 620 22.40 20.33 -13.60
C GLN A 620 21.26 21.28 -13.18
N VAL A 621 20.48 21.65 -14.16
CA VAL A 621 19.22 22.39 -14.03
C VAL A 621 18.14 21.61 -14.75
N ILE A 622 17.05 21.31 -14.05
CA ILE A 622 15.87 20.68 -14.62
C ILE A 622 14.83 21.76 -14.91
N LEU A 623 14.34 21.77 -16.13
CA LEU A 623 13.21 22.58 -16.56
C LEU A 623 12.04 21.63 -16.77
N GLN A 624 10.91 21.92 -16.15
CA GLN A 624 9.70 21.11 -16.23
C GLN A 624 8.55 21.95 -16.77
N LEU A 625 7.87 21.47 -17.80
CA LEU A 625 6.62 22.06 -18.25
C LEU A 625 5.56 21.83 -17.17
N GLN A 626 5.09 22.91 -16.57
CA GLN A 626 4.06 22.84 -15.53
C GLN A 626 2.65 22.91 -16.12
N ASP A 627 2.46 23.81 -17.07
CA ASP A 627 1.17 23.97 -17.73
C ASP A 627 1.38 24.13 -19.24
N SER A 628 0.83 23.21 -20.01
CA SER A 628 0.92 23.22 -21.47
C SER A 628 -0.13 24.15 -22.11
N SER A 629 -1.11 24.61 -21.36
CA SER A 629 -2.16 25.50 -21.88
C SER A 629 -1.68 26.96 -22.01
N ASP A 630 -0.70 27.36 -21.18
CA ASP A 630 -0.09 28.68 -21.19
C ASP A 630 1.44 28.67 -21.40
N ASN A 631 2.02 27.48 -21.66
CA ASN A 631 3.47 27.30 -21.87
C ASN A 631 4.32 27.68 -20.65
N THR A 632 3.84 27.44 -19.43
CA THR A 632 4.56 27.77 -18.20
C THR A 632 5.59 26.69 -17.85
N TRP A 633 6.85 27.11 -17.74
CA TRP A 633 7.98 26.28 -17.34
C TRP A 633 8.47 26.69 -15.97
N VAL A 634 8.75 25.70 -15.13
CA VAL A 634 9.41 25.86 -13.83
C VAL A 634 10.77 25.21 -13.84
N SER A 635 11.68 25.72 -13.02
CA SER A 635 13.05 25.21 -12.96
C SER A 635 13.51 24.92 -11.54
N ASN A 636 14.38 23.92 -11.43
CA ASN A 636 15.12 23.57 -10.22
C ASN A 636 16.57 23.25 -10.63
N GLY A 637 17.55 23.90 -10.01
CA GLY A 637 18.96 23.74 -10.35
C GLY A 637 19.85 23.55 -9.14
N ASN A 638 20.83 22.65 -9.29
CA ASN A 638 21.90 22.42 -8.34
C ASN A 638 23.24 22.51 -9.07
N LEU A 639 23.99 23.57 -8.80
CA LEU A 639 25.31 23.79 -9.39
C LEU A 639 26.36 23.90 -8.28
N ARG A 640 27.49 23.27 -8.50
CA ARG A 640 28.64 23.29 -7.59
C ARG A 640 29.84 23.94 -8.28
N ILE A 641 30.60 24.73 -7.54
CA ILE A 641 31.93 25.17 -7.94
C ILE A 641 33.01 24.33 -7.26
N HIS A 642 34.20 24.31 -7.85
CA HIS A 642 35.33 23.47 -7.39
C HIS A 642 35.65 23.64 -5.91
N ASN A 643 35.55 24.82 -5.34
CA ASN A 643 35.93 25.14 -3.95
C ASN A 643 34.79 25.14 -2.92
N GLN A 644 33.90 24.15 -2.93
CA GLN A 644 32.96 23.83 -1.83
C GLN A 644 31.67 24.67 -1.72
N SER A 645 31.32 25.54 -2.65
CA SER A 645 30.02 26.19 -2.65
C SER A 645 29.01 25.45 -3.53
N LEU A 646 27.83 25.22 -3.00
CA LEU A 646 26.66 24.74 -3.73
C LEU A 646 25.72 25.91 -4.01
N TYR A 647 25.22 26.00 -5.22
CA TYR A 647 24.15 26.90 -5.61
C TYR A 647 22.88 26.10 -5.84
N VAL A 648 21.81 26.52 -5.20
CA VAL A 648 20.47 26.05 -5.49
C VAL A 648 19.71 27.18 -6.18
N SER A 649 18.99 26.85 -7.24
CA SER A 649 18.22 27.83 -7.98
C SER A 649 16.81 27.33 -8.26
N ALA A 650 15.87 28.26 -8.32
CA ALA A 650 14.50 28.01 -8.74
C ALA A 650 14.00 29.16 -9.58
N GLY A 651 13.13 28.89 -10.54
CA GLY A 651 12.56 29.92 -11.38
C GLY A 651 11.34 29.44 -12.15
N ALA A 652 10.63 30.40 -12.72
CA ALA A 652 9.50 30.15 -13.60
C ALA A 652 9.51 31.15 -14.77
N LYS A 653 8.94 30.70 -15.90
CA LYS A 653 8.74 31.50 -17.10
C LYS A 653 7.53 30.97 -17.87
N THR A 654 6.59 31.83 -18.15
CA THR A 654 5.53 31.59 -19.14
C THR A 654 5.99 32.16 -20.48
N LEU A 655 6.07 31.31 -21.51
CA LEU A 655 6.45 31.66 -22.87
C LEU A 655 5.23 32.12 -23.68
N SER A 656 5.48 32.91 -24.70
CA SER A 656 4.43 33.37 -25.61
C SER A 656 3.90 32.30 -26.55
N ALA A 657 4.70 31.23 -26.78
CA ALA A 657 4.32 30.03 -27.52
C ALA A 657 5.10 28.79 -26.98
N GLU A 658 4.93 27.65 -27.63
CA GLU A 658 5.59 26.39 -27.23
C GLU A 658 7.13 26.52 -27.32
N LEU A 659 7.83 26.00 -26.32
CA LEU A 659 9.29 26.07 -26.23
C LEU A 659 9.97 25.27 -27.36
N ASP A 660 10.90 25.91 -28.07
CA ASP A 660 11.76 25.27 -29.06
C ASP A 660 13.25 25.60 -28.89
N LYS A 661 13.59 26.49 -27.93
CA LYS A 661 14.96 26.95 -27.69
C LYS A 661 15.29 27.09 -26.22
N VAL A 662 16.52 26.72 -25.87
CA VAL A 662 17.15 27.00 -24.58
C VAL A 662 18.49 27.66 -24.82
N ARG A 663 18.74 28.79 -24.17
CA ARG A 663 20.00 29.51 -24.20
C ARG A 663 20.63 29.59 -22.81
N VAL A 664 21.89 29.23 -22.69
CA VAL A 664 22.69 29.49 -21.50
C VAL A 664 23.59 30.69 -21.76
N ILE A 665 23.54 31.71 -20.89
CA ILE A 665 24.35 32.93 -21.01
C ILE A 665 25.20 33.16 -19.77
N CYS A 666 26.36 33.81 -19.97
CA CYS A 666 27.13 34.46 -18.93
C CYS A 666 26.81 35.97 -18.80
N HIS A 667 27.43 36.67 -17.86
CA HIS A 667 27.20 38.09 -17.65
C HIS A 667 27.68 38.94 -18.84
N SER A 668 27.04 40.09 -19.05
CA SER A 668 27.40 41.02 -20.10
C SER A 668 28.90 41.41 -20.06
N GLY A 669 29.57 41.32 -21.19
CA GLY A 669 31.01 41.58 -21.34
C GLY A 669 31.91 40.40 -20.96
N GLN A 670 31.36 39.26 -20.58
CA GLN A 670 32.12 38.04 -20.34
C GLN A 670 31.94 37.03 -21.46
N THR A 671 32.90 36.12 -21.61
CA THR A 671 32.83 34.99 -22.53
C THR A 671 33.17 33.70 -21.83
N PHE A 672 32.55 32.62 -22.25
CA PHE A 672 32.94 31.27 -21.87
C PHE A 672 34.38 31.00 -22.32
N ASP A 673 35.16 30.25 -21.57
CA ASP A 673 36.55 29.96 -21.87
C ASP A 673 36.95 28.49 -21.66
N PHE A 674 36.13 27.71 -20.96
CA PHE A 674 36.39 26.27 -20.73
C PHE A 674 35.13 25.47 -20.41
N GLY A 675 35.16 24.17 -20.68
CA GLY A 675 34.12 23.21 -20.30
C GLY A 675 33.11 22.92 -21.42
N GLU A 676 32.00 22.34 -21.04
CA GLU A 676 30.91 22.03 -21.97
C GLU A 676 29.54 22.07 -21.26
N ILE A 677 28.51 22.34 -22.04
CA ILE A 677 27.11 22.28 -21.60
C ILE A 677 26.38 21.24 -22.44
N GLY A 678 25.74 20.28 -21.75
CA GLY A 678 24.88 19.28 -22.33
C GLY A 678 23.41 19.62 -22.15
N LEU A 679 22.57 19.08 -23.02
CA LEU A 679 21.12 19.18 -22.92
C LEU A 679 20.50 17.80 -23.19
N ALA A 680 19.50 17.44 -22.42
CA ALA A 680 18.66 16.27 -22.66
C ALA A 680 17.19 16.66 -22.47
N TYR A 681 16.29 16.04 -23.24
CA TYR A 681 14.86 16.32 -23.15
C TYR A 681 14.01 15.06 -23.35
N ILE A 682 12.76 15.09 -22.85
CA ILE A 682 11.75 14.05 -22.97
C ILE A 682 10.35 14.64 -23.19
#